data_208d4f416bd9a4f879919abdb630898c
#
_entry.id   208d4f416bd9a4f879919abdb630898c
#
_cell.length_a   1.000
_cell.length_b   1.000
_cell.length_c   1.000
_cell.angle_alpha   90.00
_cell.angle_beta   90.00
_cell.angle_gamma   90.00
#
_symmetry.space_group_name_H-M   'P 1'
#
loop_
_entity.id
_entity.type
_entity.pdbx_description
1 polymer ?
#
loop_
_entity_poly.entity_id
_entity_poly.type
_entity_poly.pdbx_seq_one_letter_code
_entity_poly.pdbx_strand_id
1 'polypeptide(L)'
;MKFTVRTLNLILLGFVCVSPLAAQDKDILPVPESYRVEGVPPIRTSEVSKLFYEQNEIRSNLIWDADKANRRLLVTDETRNIYLLDSPLAKPVKLTEKAVPHLVRFSPDGRSFLFISDHEKPDTFQLYLYDLKDRTEKKAALLTGKDESIESAVWGKTGKSVYYTKIDYESKTSKLCRSAALVETCFKAKLPGIWYVLDADEKHLLLKNWRSSSTQSLHVFEPETNTLSTIADKGNSPKGSLASGYVVYSSEGSDVCKGHACIAVYDLKKGRAAALNFPGTIAASHDFKISPGGGNLLVQETRDGIDHLRIFAFKNGSLGKEVPPFIKGSFVIWNTRWLSDRELVYTLENNEKPTYIQSFNLATGETANWTKGRLPAALDGTVGPPEVIRWNSFDNMEITGYIVRPRTKTGRLPVLIRVHGGPQVQDRPIFDPTDALLALQLGVSIIHTNIRGSSGFGRSFMDADDREKREHAVKDIRALLDWVEKQKDLDPRQIYLQGQSYGGFVVLSAAMHEPTRVKAVIAESPVVSIRGYLSQSWVNDFMKTEYGDPKDEALMAKLDTLSPLNNADRWNKIPLLMMMGKRDGRIPEANVVDLKNQLQKQNTEVWYIYSTEDGHGVGGKYVTATIYKFLKTQIEQTKRRKQNK
;
A
#
# COMPACT_ATOMS: atom_id res chain seq x y z
N MET A 1 -20.22 81.90 -30.88
CA MET A 1 -19.03 81.76 -31.74
C MET A 1 -18.62 80.26 -31.68
N LYS A 2 -18.82 79.58 -32.81
CA LYS A 2 -18.53 78.12 -32.94
C LYS A 2 -17.07 77.96 -33.37
N PHE A 3 -16.31 77.12 -32.70
CA PHE A 3 -15.07 76.57 -33.25
C PHE A 3 -15.13 75.07 -33.21
N THR A 4 -15.10 74.50 -34.40
CA THR A 4 -15.11 73.10 -34.70
C THR A 4 -13.65 72.62 -34.73
N VAL A 5 -13.29 71.59 -33.92
CA VAL A 5 -12.01 70.89 -34.01
C VAL A 5 -12.25 69.53 -34.66
N ARG A 6 -11.67 69.34 -35.83
CA ARG A 6 -11.63 68.03 -36.53
C ARG A 6 -10.54 67.16 -35.88
N THR A 7 -10.96 66.06 -35.41
CA THR A 7 -10.05 65.01 -34.92
C THR A 7 -9.66 64.08 -36.08
N LEU A 8 -8.35 64.05 -36.34
CA LEU A 8 -7.74 63.11 -37.31
C LEU A 8 -7.62 61.74 -36.67
N ASN A 9 -8.33 60.77 -37.22
CA ASN A 9 -8.14 59.35 -36.82
C ASN A 9 -6.92 58.80 -37.56
N LEU A 10 -5.82 58.56 -36.79
CA LEU A 10 -4.70 57.72 -37.21
C LEU A 10 -5.08 56.26 -36.94
N ILE A 11 -5.33 55.50 -38.00
CA ILE A 11 -5.43 54.04 -37.93
C ILE A 11 -3.99 53.47 -37.81
N LEU A 12 -3.55 53.09 -36.61
CA LEU A 12 -2.36 52.27 -36.44
C LEU A 12 -2.73 50.83 -36.77
N LEU A 13 -2.34 50.37 -37.96
CA LEU A 13 -2.30 48.93 -38.30
C LEU A 13 -1.18 48.30 -37.46
N GLY A 14 -1.54 47.73 -36.29
CA GLY A 14 -0.67 46.85 -35.53
C GLY A 14 -0.45 45.56 -36.31
N PHE A 15 0.73 45.40 -36.89
CA PHE A 15 1.23 44.09 -37.31
C PHE A 15 1.38 43.23 -36.07
N VAL A 16 0.41 42.35 -35.82
CA VAL A 16 0.59 41.22 -34.92
C VAL A 16 1.54 40.25 -35.64
N CYS A 17 2.83 40.34 -35.28
CA CYS A 17 3.75 39.24 -35.59
C CYS A 17 3.24 38.00 -34.85
N VAL A 18 2.45 37.21 -35.54
CA VAL A 18 2.21 35.80 -35.15
C VAL A 18 3.54 35.11 -35.41
N SER A 19 4.34 34.96 -34.34
CA SER A 19 5.48 34.04 -34.37
C SER A 19 4.95 32.71 -34.83
N PRO A 20 5.54 32.06 -35.85
CA PRO A 20 5.12 30.72 -36.22
C PRO A 20 5.26 29.86 -34.97
N LEU A 21 4.18 29.16 -34.53
CA LEU A 21 4.28 28.07 -33.58
C LEU A 21 5.41 27.17 -34.09
N ALA A 22 6.54 27.17 -33.40
CA ALA A 22 7.61 26.24 -33.68
C ALA A 22 6.96 24.85 -33.68
N ALA A 23 7.05 24.13 -34.78
CA ALA A 23 6.57 22.77 -34.86
C ALA A 23 7.18 22.01 -33.68
N GLN A 24 6.36 21.58 -32.73
CA GLN A 24 6.84 20.79 -31.60
C GLN A 24 7.60 19.60 -32.17
N ASP A 25 8.87 19.47 -31.76
CA ASP A 25 9.67 18.32 -32.16
C ASP A 25 8.93 17.05 -31.69
N LYS A 26 8.44 16.27 -32.65
CA LYS A 26 7.61 15.07 -32.40
C LYS A 26 8.35 14.01 -31.57
N ASP A 27 9.67 14.16 -31.41
CA ASP A 27 10.49 13.28 -30.57
C ASP A 27 10.56 13.76 -29.10
N ILE A 28 9.96 14.88 -28.73
CA ILE A 28 9.94 15.34 -27.34
C ILE A 28 8.64 14.87 -26.67
N LEU A 29 8.80 14.19 -25.51
CA LEU A 29 7.68 13.81 -24.66
C LEU A 29 7.03 15.08 -24.08
N PRO A 30 5.75 15.35 -24.39
CA PRO A 30 5.09 16.55 -23.89
C PRO A 30 4.95 16.49 -22.36
N VAL A 31 5.19 17.63 -21.71
CA VAL A 31 4.87 17.81 -20.29
C VAL A 31 3.35 17.83 -20.17
N PRO A 32 2.73 16.97 -19.34
CA PRO A 32 1.28 17.03 -19.12
C PRO A 32 0.85 18.43 -18.60
N GLU A 33 -0.33 18.88 -18.98
CA GLU A 33 -0.87 20.18 -18.56
C GLU A 33 -0.99 20.33 -17.04
N SER A 34 -1.21 19.21 -16.36
CA SER A 34 -1.25 19.13 -14.89
C SER A 34 0.12 19.27 -14.23
N TYR A 35 1.24 19.29 -14.99
CA TYR A 35 2.58 19.35 -14.42
C TYR A 35 3.27 20.67 -14.71
N ARG A 36 3.94 21.19 -13.68
CA ARG A 36 4.95 22.25 -13.81
C ARG A 36 6.30 21.63 -13.52
N VAL A 37 7.26 21.88 -14.40
CA VAL A 37 8.60 21.29 -14.29
C VAL A 37 9.67 22.37 -14.28
N GLU A 38 10.67 22.22 -13.41
CA GLU A 38 11.83 23.11 -13.31
C GLU A 38 13.12 22.29 -13.40
N GLY A 39 14.09 22.75 -14.16
CA GLY A 39 15.40 22.10 -14.29
C GLY A 39 15.38 20.75 -15.03
N VAL A 40 14.22 20.22 -15.42
CA VAL A 40 14.10 18.97 -16.16
C VAL A 40 14.42 19.22 -17.64
N PRO A 41 15.45 18.57 -18.20
CA PRO A 41 15.75 18.70 -19.63
C PRO A 41 14.66 18.02 -20.48
N PRO A 42 14.49 18.41 -21.77
CA PRO A 42 13.58 17.72 -22.68
C PRO A 42 13.85 16.21 -22.72
N ILE A 43 12.79 15.41 -22.59
CA ILE A 43 12.86 13.97 -22.65
C ILE A 43 12.49 13.53 -24.06
N ARG A 44 13.39 12.87 -24.78
CA ARG A 44 13.09 12.37 -26.12
C ARG A 44 12.34 11.05 -26.04
N THR A 45 11.29 10.91 -26.81
CA THR A 45 10.51 9.65 -26.90
C THR A 45 11.36 8.51 -27.45
N SER A 46 12.32 8.80 -28.33
CA SER A 46 13.33 7.85 -28.82
C SER A 46 14.29 7.33 -27.74
N GLU A 47 14.50 8.09 -26.65
CA GLU A 47 15.32 7.68 -25.51
C GLU A 47 14.56 6.81 -24.50
N VAL A 48 13.21 6.94 -24.50
CA VAL A 48 12.33 6.23 -23.60
C VAL A 48 11.73 5.06 -24.36
N SER A 49 12.08 3.84 -23.97
CA SER A 49 11.58 2.63 -24.63
C SER A 49 10.04 2.64 -24.73
N LYS A 50 9.51 2.09 -25.84
CA LYS A 50 8.06 1.80 -25.98
C LYS A 50 7.46 1.08 -24.78
N LEU A 51 8.28 0.30 -24.06
CA LEU A 51 7.90 -0.42 -22.85
C LEU A 51 7.33 0.50 -21.75
N PHE A 52 7.78 1.77 -21.66
CA PHE A 52 7.19 2.75 -20.76
C PHE A 52 5.73 3.10 -21.13
N TYR A 53 5.38 2.95 -22.41
CA TYR A 53 4.05 3.23 -22.91
C TYR A 53 3.14 1.99 -22.90
N GLU A 54 3.73 0.80 -22.89
CA GLU A 54 3.03 -0.49 -22.89
C GLU A 54 2.69 -0.98 -21.46
N GLN A 55 3.04 -0.24 -20.40
CA GLN A 55 2.72 -0.59 -19.01
C GLN A 55 1.21 -0.85 -18.77
N ASN A 56 0.34 -0.27 -19.58
CA ASN A 56 -1.10 -0.52 -19.52
C ASN A 56 -1.49 -1.98 -19.91
N GLU A 57 -0.56 -2.78 -20.41
CA GLU A 57 -0.80 -4.20 -20.69
C GLU A 57 -0.60 -5.10 -19.46
N ILE A 58 0.04 -4.57 -18.40
CA ILE A 58 0.22 -5.27 -17.13
C ILE A 58 -1.12 -5.23 -16.40
N ARG A 59 -1.77 -6.38 -16.25
CA ARG A 59 -3.06 -6.48 -15.59
C ARG A 59 -2.90 -7.17 -14.23
N SER A 60 -3.29 -6.46 -13.20
CA SER A 60 -3.42 -6.96 -11.84
C SER A 60 -4.85 -7.43 -11.59
N ASN A 61 -5.02 -8.67 -11.17
CA ASN A 61 -6.33 -9.19 -10.76
C ASN A 61 -6.28 -9.54 -9.28
N LEU A 62 -7.06 -8.85 -8.47
CA LEU A 62 -7.18 -9.12 -7.04
C LEU A 62 -8.52 -9.79 -6.74
N ILE A 63 -8.48 -10.88 -5.97
CA ILE A 63 -9.68 -11.57 -5.51
C ILE A 63 -10.34 -10.74 -4.41
N TRP A 64 -11.62 -10.43 -4.58
CA TRP A 64 -12.43 -9.86 -3.51
C TRP A 64 -13.15 -10.93 -2.72
N ASP A 65 -13.88 -11.79 -3.43
CA ASP A 65 -14.60 -12.87 -2.78
C ASP A 65 -14.78 -14.07 -3.71
N ALA A 66 -15.14 -15.22 -3.11
CA ALA A 66 -15.37 -16.48 -3.78
C ALA A 66 -16.80 -16.98 -3.52
N ASP A 67 -17.51 -17.28 -4.61
CA ASP A 67 -18.83 -17.91 -4.59
C ASP A 67 -18.67 -19.42 -4.32
N LYS A 68 -19.02 -19.82 -3.12
CA LYS A 68 -18.91 -21.19 -2.66
C LYS A 68 -19.98 -22.10 -3.27
N ALA A 69 -21.12 -21.55 -3.65
CA ALA A 69 -22.23 -22.31 -4.22
C ALA A 69 -22.00 -22.68 -5.70
N ASN A 70 -21.42 -21.75 -6.48
CA ASN A 70 -21.28 -21.90 -7.92
C ASN A 70 -19.83 -21.90 -8.41
N ARG A 71 -18.86 -21.89 -7.51
CA ARG A 71 -17.41 -21.91 -7.79
C ARG A 71 -16.99 -20.80 -8.74
N ARG A 72 -17.30 -19.54 -8.39
CA ARG A 72 -16.97 -18.32 -9.17
C ARG A 72 -16.18 -17.34 -8.32
N LEU A 73 -15.54 -16.36 -8.96
CA LEU A 73 -14.78 -15.33 -8.27
C LEU A 73 -15.27 -13.91 -8.64
N LEU A 74 -15.33 -13.03 -7.64
CA LEU A 74 -15.34 -11.58 -7.86
C LEU A 74 -13.93 -11.05 -7.76
N VAL A 75 -13.48 -10.36 -8.79
CA VAL A 75 -12.14 -9.82 -8.90
C VAL A 75 -12.20 -8.35 -9.33
N THR A 76 -11.14 -7.61 -9.05
CA THR A 76 -10.92 -6.28 -9.62
C THR A 76 -9.63 -6.26 -10.43
N ASP A 77 -9.55 -5.32 -11.35
CA ASP A 77 -8.33 -4.95 -12.06
C ASP A 77 -7.81 -3.58 -11.56
N GLU A 78 -6.84 -3.03 -12.24
CA GLU A 78 -6.26 -1.72 -11.98
C GLU A 78 -7.26 -0.56 -12.10
N THR A 79 -8.36 -0.74 -12.84
CA THR A 79 -9.43 0.26 -12.98
C THR A 79 -10.40 0.25 -11.79
N ARG A 80 -10.18 -0.68 -10.84
CA ARG A 80 -11.04 -0.90 -9.68
C ARG A 80 -12.51 -1.16 -9.98
N ASN A 81 -12.79 -1.70 -11.18
CA ASN A 81 -14.10 -2.25 -11.49
C ASN A 81 -14.22 -3.69 -11.01
N ILE A 82 -15.46 -4.13 -10.73
CA ILE A 82 -15.73 -5.50 -10.30
C ILE A 82 -16.03 -6.36 -11.52
N TYR A 83 -15.35 -7.48 -11.61
CA TYR A 83 -15.52 -8.49 -12.66
C TYR A 83 -15.89 -9.84 -12.04
N LEU A 84 -16.64 -10.64 -12.81
CA LEU A 84 -16.95 -12.02 -12.50
C LEU A 84 -16.06 -12.95 -13.33
N LEU A 85 -15.47 -13.94 -12.69
CA LEU A 85 -14.81 -15.09 -13.30
C LEU A 85 -15.64 -16.34 -12.99
N ASP A 86 -16.25 -16.93 -14.03
CA ASP A 86 -17.14 -18.11 -13.89
C ASP A 86 -16.37 -19.42 -13.76
N SER A 87 -15.10 -19.48 -14.20
CA SER A 87 -14.26 -20.67 -14.13
C SER A 87 -12.78 -20.31 -14.37
N PRO A 88 -11.84 -21.23 -14.11
CA PRO A 88 -10.44 -21.06 -14.47
C PRO A 88 -10.24 -20.67 -15.92
N LEU A 89 -9.44 -19.61 -16.14
CA LEU A 89 -9.10 -19.03 -17.45
C LEU A 89 -10.30 -18.51 -18.28
N ALA A 90 -11.49 -18.38 -17.67
CA ALA A 90 -12.63 -17.73 -18.32
C ALA A 90 -12.34 -16.25 -18.60
N LYS A 91 -13.00 -15.71 -19.63
CA LYS A 91 -12.95 -14.28 -19.91
C LYS A 91 -13.69 -13.53 -18.79
N PRO A 92 -13.05 -12.54 -18.12
CA PRO A 92 -13.71 -11.75 -17.09
C PRO A 92 -14.93 -11.00 -17.63
N VAL A 93 -16.06 -11.09 -16.94
CA VAL A 93 -17.28 -10.36 -17.24
C VAL A 93 -17.33 -9.12 -16.36
N LYS A 94 -17.29 -7.94 -16.96
CA LYS A 94 -17.38 -6.66 -16.22
C LYS A 94 -18.80 -6.49 -15.65
N LEU A 95 -18.90 -6.19 -14.38
CA LEU A 95 -20.18 -6.02 -13.68
C LEU A 95 -20.47 -4.55 -13.30
N THR A 96 -19.44 -3.76 -13.01
CA THR A 96 -19.62 -2.38 -12.55
C THR A 96 -18.78 -1.39 -13.36
N GLU A 97 -19.18 -0.12 -13.31
CA GLU A 97 -18.43 1.01 -13.84
C GLU A 97 -17.98 1.92 -12.69
N LYS A 98 -16.68 2.18 -12.59
CA LYS A 98 -16.10 3.11 -11.59
C LYS A 98 -16.50 2.79 -10.15
N ALA A 99 -16.65 1.50 -9.79
CA ALA A 99 -17.16 1.12 -8.48
C ALA A 99 -16.19 1.45 -7.32
N VAL A 100 -14.90 1.48 -7.56
CA VAL A 100 -13.85 1.71 -6.52
C VAL A 100 -14.20 1.01 -5.20
N PRO A 101 -14.30 -0.35 -5.17
CA PRO A 101 -14.83 -1.03 -4.02
C PRO A 101 -13.85 -1.04 -2.84
N HIS A 102 -14.40 -0.88 -1.63
CA HIS A 102 -13.69 -1.06 -0.35
C HIS A 102 -14.03 -2.38 0.33
N LEU A 103 -15.17 -2.98 -0.05
CA LEU A 103 -15.58 -4.31 0.37
C LEU A 103 -16.43 -4.92 -0.75
N VAL A 104 -16.24 -6.22 -1.01
CA VAL A 104 -17.11 -7.00 -1.90
C VAL A 104 -17.37 -8.36 -1.27
N ARG A 105 -18.65 -8.81 -1.24
CA ARG A 105 -19.06 -10.09 -0.64
C ARG A 105 -20.19 -10.71 -1.42
N PHE A 106 -20.02 -11.96 -1.88
CA PHE A 106 -21.12 -12.77 -2.40
C PHE A 106 -22.20 -13.02 -1.34
N SER A 107 -23.46 -13.08 -1.78
CA SER A 107 -24.50 -13.71 -0.97
C SER A 107 -24.21 -15.21 -0.79
N PRO A 108 -24.65 -15.83 0.31
CA PRO A 108 -24.42 -17.26 0.55
C PRO A 108 -24.92 -18.19 -0.57
N ASP A 109 -25.94 -17.79 -1.34
CA ASP A 109 -26.48 -18.53 -2.49
C ASP A 109 -25.81 -18.16 -3.83
N GLY A 110 -24.89 -17.22 -3.83
CA GLY A 110 -24.16 -16.74 -5.00
C GLY A 110 -24.99 -15.97 -6.02
N ARG A 111 -26.25 -15.61 -5.75
CA ARG A 111 -27.12 -14.89 -6.70
C ARG A 111 -26.88 -13.39 -6.74
N SER A 112 -26.30 -12.85 -5.71
CA SER A 112 -26.03 -11.43 -5.54
C SER A 112 -24.69 -11.20 -4.87
N PHE A 113 -24.22 -9.98 -4.87
CA PHE A 113 -23.11 -9.56 -4.02
C PHE A 113 -23.34 -8.17 -3.47
N LEU A 114 -22.74 -7.91 -2.31
CA LEU A 114 -22.64 -6.58 -1.72
C LEU A 114 -21.30 -5.96 -2.09
N PHE A 115 -21.30 -4.65 -2.23
CA PHE A 115 -20.04 -3.89 -2.22
C PHE A 115 -20.23 -2.55 -1.53
N ILE A 116 -19.15 -2.06 -0.93
CA ILE A 116 -19.08 -0.73 -0.34
C ILE A 116 -18.19 0.13 -1.22
N SER A 117 -18.64 1.33 -1.54
CA SER A 117 -17.93 2.26 -2.41
C SER A 117 -18.28 3.72 -2.08
N ASP A 118 -17.36 4.62 -2.39
CA ASP A 118 -17.49 6.07 -2.30
C ASP A 118 -17.58 6.76 -3.68
N HIS A 119 -17.87 5.98 -4.75
CA HIS A 119 -17.84 6.47 -6.12
C HIS A 119 -18.85 7.59 -6.43
N GLU A 120 -19.97 7.66 -5.70
CA GLU A 120 -20.95 8.74 -5.86
C GLU A 120 -20.53 10.02 -5.13
N LYS A 121 -19.89 9.89 -3.98
CA LYS A 121 -19.43 11.01 -3.17
C LYS A 121 -18.12 10.61 -2.46
N PRO A 122 -16.99 11.25 -2.79
CA PRO A 122 -15.72 10.98 -2.13
C PRO A 122 -15.84 11.02 -0.61
N ASP A 123 -15.13 10.10 0.06
CA ASP A 123 -15.10 9.93 1.51
C ASP A 123 -16.45 9.62 2.19
N THR A 124 -17.46 9.23 1.40
CA THR A 124 -18.77 8.82 1.91
C THR A 124 -19.09 7.41 1.43
N PHE A 125 -18.84 6.43 2.26
CA PHE A 125 -18.97 5.02 1.94
C PHE A 125 -20.42 4.57 1.95
N GLN A 126 -20.90 4.07 0.82
CA GLN A 126 -22.27 3.59 0.62
C GLN A 126 -22.28 2.09 0.35
N LEU A 127 -23.31 1.40 0.83
CA LEU A 127 -23.53 -0.03 0.60
C LEU A 127 -24.43 -0.26 -0.60
N TYR A 128 -23.98 -1.09 -1.52
CA TYR A 128 -24.68 -1.46 -2.75
C TYR A 128 -24.97 -2.96 -2.77
N LEU A 129 -26.09 -3.33 -3.36
CA LEU A 129 -26.46 -4.69 -3.70
C LEU A 129 -26.51 -4.85 -5.23
N TYR A 130 -25.77 -5.81 -5.75
CA TYR A 130 -25.78 -6.16 -7.17
C TYR A 130 -26.47 -7.52 -7.38
N ASP A 131 -27.49 -7.56 -8.22
CA ASP A 131 -28.19 -8.78 -8.61
C ASP A 131 -27.52 -9.35 -9.87
N LEU A 132 -26.96 -10.56 -9.76
CA LEU A 132 -26.26 -11.20 -10.88
C LEU A 132 -27.20 -11.73 -11.97
N LYS A 133 -28.48 -11.99 -11.66
CA LYS A 133 -29.46 -12.44 -12.65
C LYS A 133 -29.87 -11.28 -13.55
N ASP A 134 -30.26 -10.18 -12.96
CA ASP A 134 -30.75 -9.01 -13.68
C ASP A 134 -29.61 -8.09 -14.12
N ARG A 135 -28.38 -8.34 -13.62
CA ARG A 135 -27.18 -7.51 -13.81
C ARG A 135 -27.44 -6.04 -13.47
N THR A 136 -28.21 -5.83 -12.40
CA THR A 136 -28.61 -4.51 -11.94
C THR A 136 -27.97 -4.17 -10.61
N GLU A 137 -27.48 -2.94 -10.53
CA GLU A 137 -27.00 -2.34 -9.30
C GLU A 137 -28.17 -1.66 -8.57
N LYS A 138 -28.40 -2.05 -7.32
CA LYS A 138 -29.37 -1.39 -6.44
C LYS A 138 -28.64 -0.86 -5.24
N LYS A 139 -28.80 0.40 -4.95
CA LYS A 139 -28.31 0.98 -3.71
C LYS A 139 -28.98 0.27 -2.52
N ALA A 140 -28.26 -0.64 -1.88
CA ALA A 140 -28.79 -1.50 -0.81
C ALA A 140 -29.19 -0.68 0.41
N ALA A 141 -28.57 0.44 0.58
CA ALA A 141 -28.82 1.38 1.65
C ALA A 141 -29.12 2.77 1.10
N LEU A 142 -30.26 2.95 0.56
CA LEU A 142 -30.96 4.25 0.59
C LEU A 142 -31.14 4.77 2.04
N LEU A 143 -30.36 4.26 2.95
CA LEU A 143 -30.58 4.19 4.39
C LEU A 143 -29.48 4.90 5.16
N THR A 144 -28.45 5.41 4.49
CA THR A 144 -27.48 6.30 5.11
C THR A 144 -27.99 7.74 5.01
N GLY A 145 -28.10 8.42 6.13
CA GLY A 145 -28.20 9.88 6.17
C GLY A 145 -26.98 10.52 5.47
N LYS A 146 -27.05 11.82 5.18
CA LYS A 146 -25.96 12.53 4.48
C LYS A 146 -24.58 12.42 5.15
N ASP A 147 -24.57 12.23 6.47
CA ASP A 147 -23.38 12.30 7.33
C ASP A 147 -23.03 10.93 7.94
N GLU A 148 -23.74 9.86 7.56
CA GLU A 148 -23.50 8.50 7.99
C GLU A 148 -22.77 7.72 6.88
N SER A 149 -21.74 6.94 7.26
CA SER A 149 -20.95 6.11 6.36
C SER A 149 -21.02 4.64 6.76
N ILE A 150 -21.05 3.73 5.78
CA ILE A 150 -21.01 2.29 6.02
C ILE A 150 -19.63 1.77 5.61
N GLU A 151 -18.85 1.26 6.56
CA GLU A 151 -17.52 0.72 6.28
C GLU A 151 -17.40 -0.79 6.45
N SER A 152 -18.39 -1.42 7.03
CA SER A 152 -18.42 -2.86 7.18
C SER A 152 -19.82 -3.42 6.99
N ALA A 153 -19.89 -4.53 6.26
CA ALA A 153 -21.14 -5.27 6.03
C ALA A 153 -20.87 -6.76 5.89
N VAL A 154 -21.76 -7.59 6.41
CA VAL A 154 -21.74 -9.04 6.27
C VAL A 154 -23.12 -9.58 5.98
N TRP A 155 -23.18 -10.66 5.20
CA TRP A 155 -24.40 -11.42 5.04
C TRP A 155 -24.71 -12.23 6.30
N GLY A 156 -25.97 -12.28 6.69
CA GLY A 156 -26.43 -13.34 7.57
C GLY A 156 -26.32 -14.70 6.85
N LYS A 157 -26.12 -15.78 7.60
CA LYS A 157 -25.81 -17.11 7.06
C LYS A 157 -26.85 -17.63 6.05
N THR A 158 -28.12 -17.25 6.22
CA THR A 158 -29.22 -17.64 5.30
C THR A 158 -29.30 -16.79 4.02
N GLY A 159 -28.51 -15.71 3.91
CA GLY A 159 -28.58 -14.78 2.79
C GLY A 159 -29.80 -13.85 2.78
N LYS A 160 -30.71 -13.97 3.75
CA LYS A 160 -31.97 -13.19 3.81
C LYS A 160 -31.77 -11.80 4.45
N SER A 161 -30.65 -11.55 5.07
CA SER A 161 -30.36 -10.28 5.74
C SER A 161 -28.88 -9.89 5.59
N VAL A 162 -28.62 -8.60 5.67
CA VAL A 162 -27.30 -7.99 5.73
C VAL A 162 -27.19 -7.25 7.05
N TYR A 163 -26.09 -7.46 7.76
CA TYR A 163 -25.73 -6.71 8.94
C TYR A 163 -24.62 -5.74 8.62
N TYR A 164 -24.70 -4.52 9.11
CA TYR A 164 -23.73 -3.47 8.85
C TYR A 164 -23.68 -2.45 9.97
N THR A 165 -22.59 -1.70 10.02
CA THR A 165 -22.45 -0.57 10.95
C THR A 165 -22.48 0.75 10.20
N LYS A 166 -23.34 1.67 10.66
CA LYS A 166 -23.32 3.07 10.27
C LYS A 166 -22.41 3.81 11.21
N ILE A 167 -21.48 4.58 10.66
CA ILE A 167 -20.52 5.36 11.42
C ILE A 167 -20.82 6.84 11.22
N ASP A 168 -20.99 7.54 12.32
CA ASP A 168 -21.00 9.00 12.36
C ASP A 168 -19.63 9.44 12.87
N TYR A 169 -18.82 9.98 11.97
CA TYR A 169 -17.46 10.43 12.29
C TYR A 169 -17.41 11.70 13.12
N GLU A 170 -18.42 12.54 13.03
CA GLU A 170 -18.48 13.79 13.79
C GLU A 170 -18.73 13.49 15.27
N SER A 171 -19.75 12.69 15.57
CA SER A 171 -20.09 12.28 16.95
C SER A 171 -19.22 11.13 17.47
N LYS A 172 -18.41 10.49 16.62
CA LYS A 172 -17.61 9.26 16.90
C LYS A 172 -18.47 8.15 17.49
N THR A 173 -19.63 7.91 16.89
CA THR A 173 -20.57 6.85 17.30
C THR A 173 -20.89 5.91 16.16
N SER A 174 -21.33 4.71 16.50
CA SER A 174 -21.79 3.71 15.53
C SER A 174 -23.15 3.16 15.88
N LYS A 175 -23.93 2.85 14.85
CA LYS A 175 -25.20 2.13 14.95
C LYS A 175 -25.07 0.79 14.23
N LEU A 176 -25.37 -0.30 14.91
CA LEU A 176 -25.48 -1.62 14.29
C LEU A 176 -26.87 -1.77 13.70
N CYS A 177 -26.95 -2.08 12.41
CA CYS A 177 -28.20 -2.20 11.68
C CYS A 177 -28.27 -3.52 10.91
N ARG A 178 -29.52 -3.93 10.62
CA ARG A 178 -29.86 -5.08 9.79
C ARG A 178 -30.77 -4.60 8.65
N SER A 179 -30.47 -5.00 7.44
CA SER A 179 -31.39 -4.90 6.30
C SER A 179 -31.93 -6.28 5.95
N ALA A 180 -33.24 -6.43 5.88
CA ALA A 180 -33.91 -7.62 5.40
C ALA A 180 -34.99 -7.21 4.41
N ALA A 181 -34.97 -7.77 3.19
CA ALA A 181 -35.85 -7.36 2.09
C ALA A 181 -35.83 -5.83 1.84
N LEU A 182 -34.67 -5.19 1.98
CA LEU A 182 -34.45 -3.74 1.88
C LEU A 182 -35.14 -2.91 2.99
N VAL A 183 -35.66 -3.54 4.04
CA VAL A 183 -36.17 -2.84 5.23
C VAL A 183 -35.09 -2.81 6.30
N GLU A 184 -34.74 -1.60 6.73
CA GLU A 184 -33.75 -1.38 7.77
C GLU A 184 -34.36 -1.50 9.18
N THR A 185 -33.62 -2.13 10.06
CA THR A 185 -33.86 -2.12 11.51
C THR A 185 -32.53 -1.97 12.24
N CYS A 186 -32.38 -0.96 13.07
CA CYS A 186 -31.17 -0.79 13.88
C CYS A 186 -31.39 -1.27 15.32
N PHE A 187 -30.37 -1.90 15.88
CA PHE A 187 -30.39 -2.42 17.24
C PHE A 187 -30.27 -1.29 18.27
N LYS A 188 -30.84 -1.50 19.45
CA LYS A 188 -30.79 -0.52 20.56
C LYS A 188 -29.44 -0.50 21.28
N ALA A 189 -28.52 -1.39 20.94
CA ALA A 189 -27.18 -1.42 21.53
C ALA A 189 -26.49 -0.07 21.31
N LYS A 190 -26.10 0.57 22.42
CA LYS A 190 -25.27 1.77 22.38
C LYS A 190 -23.85 1.35 22.10
N LEU A 191 -23.33 1.75 20.96
CA LEU A 191 -21.96 1.44 20.52
C LEU A 191 -21.12 2.73 20.48
N PRO A 192 -20.58 3.19 21.63
CA PRO A 192 -19.69 4.35 21.64
C PRO A 192 -18.39 4.03 20.92
N GLY A 193 -17.91 4.95 20.10
CA GLY A 193 -16.74 4.75 19.26
C GLY A 193 -17.07 4.14 17.89
N ILE A 194 -16.04 3.77 17.17
CA ILE A 194 -16.15 3.24 15.81
C ILE A 194 -16.20 1.72 15.87
N TRP A 195 -17.25 1.14 15.30
CA TRP A 195 -17.49 -0.28 15.30
C TRP A 195 -17.61 -0.85 13.90
N TYR A 196 -17.09 -2.06 13.73
CA TYR A 196 -17.14 -2.83 12.49
C TYR A 196 -17.80 -4.19 12.74
N VAL A 197 -18.68 -4.62 11.84
CA VAL A 197 -19.14 -6.00 11.81
C VAL A 197 -18.17 -6.83 10.98
N LEU A 198 -17.64 -7.90 11.57
CA LEU A 198 -16.61 -8.74 10.93
C LEU A 198 -17.19 -10.03 10.33
N ASP A 199 -18.12 -10.67 11.05
CA ASP A 199 -18.69 -11.96 10.67
C ASP A 199 -20.07 -12.16 11.30
N ALA A 200 -20.85 -13.10 10.76
CA ALA A 200 -22.18 -13.45 11.27
C ALA A 200 -22.45 -14.96 11.12
N ASP A 201 -22.97 -15.56 12.18
CA ASP A 201 -23.59 -16.88 12.12
C ASP A 201 -25.11 -16.80 12.32
N GLU A 202 -25.77 -17.89 12.71
CA GLU A 202 -27.23 -17.91 12.91
C GLU A 202 -27.68 -17.11 14.13
N LYS A 203 -26.83 -17.01 15.16
CA LYS A 203 -27.16 -16.45 16.47
C LYS A 203 -26.30 -15.24 16.85
N HIS A 204 -25.10 -15.13 16.28
CA HIS A 204 -24.09 -14.20 16.73
C HIS A 204 -23.60 -13.29 15.60
N LEU A 205 -23.27 -12.06 15.96
CA LEU A 205 -22.47 -11.15 15.15
C LEU A 205 -21.14 -10.92 15.84
N LEU A 206 -20.06 -11.06 15.10
CA LEU A 206 -18.72 -10.71 15.57
C LEU A 206 -18.45 -9.24 15.26
N LEU A 207 -18.21 -8.47 16.31
CA LEU A 207 -17.99 -7.02 16.22
C LEU A 207 -16.57 -6.66 16.67
N LYS A 208 -15.99 -5.67 16.01
CA LYS A 208 -14.74 -5.03 16.40
C LYS A 208 -15.01 -3.58 16.81
N ASN A 209 -14.56 -3.18 17.99
CA ASN A 209 -14.49 -1.78 18.37
C ASN A 209 -13.08 -1.23 18.12
N TRP A 210 -12.98 -0.16 17.35
CA TRP A 210 -11.73 0.54 17.08
C TRP A 210 -11.68 1.81 17.93
N ARG A 211 -10.67 1.95 18.77
CA ARG A 211 -10.42 3.14 19.59
C ARG A 211 -9.18 3.89 19.13
N SER A 212 -8.14 3.14 18.78
CA SER A 212 -6.91 3.65 18.16
C SER A 212 -6.23 2.52 17.38
N SER A 213 -5.16 2.81 16.67
CA SER A 213 -4.34 1.78 16.00
C SER A 213 -3.79 0.73 16.96
N SER A 214 -3.52 1.12 18.22
CA SER A 214 -2.98 0.25 19.27
C SER A 214 -4.03 -0.30 20.23
N THR A 215 -5.29 0.13 20.15
CA THR A 215 -6.34 -0.26 21.10
C THR A 215 -7.61 -0.65 20.36
N GLN A 216 -7.80 -1.93 20.20
CA GLN A 216 -8.99 -2.52 19.55
C GLN A 216 -9.49 -3.69 20.40
N SER A 217 -10.80 -3.94 20.34
CA SER A 217 -11.42 -5.04 21.08
C SER A 217 -12.39 -5.83 20.20
N LEU A 218 -12.59 -7.11 20.53
CA LEU A 218 -13.54 -7.99 19.88
C LEU A 218 -14.69 -8.31 20.82
N HIS A 219 -15.88 -8.37 20.23
CA HIS A 219 -17.12 -8.62 20.94
C HIS A 219 -18.00 -9.56 20.13
N VAL A 220 -18.81 -10.35 20.82
CA VAL A 220 -19.94 -11.09 20.26
C VAL A 220 -21.23 -10.39 20.65
N PHE A 221 -22.06 -10.13 19.67
CA PHE A 221 -23.40 -9.57 19.86
C PHE A 221 -24.46 -10.61 19.48
N GLU A 222 -25.41 -10.83 20.36
CA GLU A 222 -26.57 -11.68 20.13
C GLU A 222 -27.78 -10.82 19.77
N PRO A 223 -28.22 -10.80 18.51
CA PRO A 223 -29.32 -9.93 18.06
C PRO A 223 -30.66 -10.19 18.76
N GLU A 224 -30.96 -11.44 19.12
CA GLU A 224 -32.25 -11.81 19.74
C GLU A 224 -32.36 -11.32 21.18
N THR A 225 -31.29 -11.39 21.94
CA THR A 225 -31.26 -10.95 23.36
C THR A 225 -30.75 -9.52 23.51
N ASN A 226 -30.25 -8.91 22.45
CA ASN A 226 -29.57 -7.61 22.45
C ASN A 226 -28.39 -7.57 23.45
N THR A 227 -27.68 -8.69 23.59
CA THR A 227 -26.56 -8.88 24.53
C THR A 227 -25.23 -8.72 23.82
N LEU A 228 -24.34 -7.88 24.39
CA LEU A 228 -22.97 -7.68 23.91
C LEU A 228 -21.97 -8.24 24.91
N SER A 229 -21.17 -9.21 24.50
CA SER A 229 -20.14 -9.87 25.32
C SER A 229 -18.74 -9.57 24.76
N THR A 230 -17.82 -9.16 25.63
CA THR A 230 -16.41 -8.90 25.23
C THR A 230 -15.64 -10.23 25.21
N ILE A 231 -14.92 -10.47 24.11
CA ILE A 231 -14.07 -11.65 23.92
C ILE A 231 -12.59 -11.31 24.18
N ALA A 232 -12.15 -10.19 23.61
CA ALA A 232 -10.80 -9.66 23.77
C ALA A 232 -10.86 -8.14 23.85
N ASP A 233 -10.28 -7.59 24.91
CA ASP A 233 -10.33 -6.15 25.23
C ASP A 233 -9.00 -5.42 24.97
N LYS A 234 -7.96 -6.17 24.65
CA LYS A 234 -6.62 -5.66 24.35
C LYS A 234 -6.08 -6.33 23.09
N GLY A 235 -5.47 -5.54 22.24
CA GLY A 235 -4.77 -6.04 21.06
C GLY A 235 -4.72 -5.04 19.91
N ASN A 236 -3.74 -5.24 19.03
CA ASN A 236 -3.59 -4.46 17.81
C ASN A 236 -4.37 -5.16 16.68
N SER A 237 -5.23 -4.43 15.99
CA SER A 237 -5.98 -4.88 14.81
C SER A 237 -6.55 -6.30 14.90
N PRO A 238 -7.31 -6.67 15.95
CA PRO A 238 -7.82 -8.02 16.05
C PRO A 238 -8.69 -8.34 14.84
N LYS A 239 -8.32 -9.42 14.16
CA LYS A 239 -9.13 -10.07 13.14
C LYS A 239 -9.89 -11.21 13.80
N GLY A 240 -11.07 -11.52 13.32
CA GLY A 240 -11.86 -12.60 13.90
C GLY A 240 -12.80 -13.22 12.88
N SER A 241 -13.16 -14.48 13.13
CA SER A 241 -14.18 -15.21 12.37
C SER A 241 -14.93 -16.18 13.28
N LEU A 242 -16.22 -16.35 13.01
CA LEU A 242 -17.10 -17.31 13.67
C LEU A 242 -16.92 -18.70 13.03
N ALA A 243 -16.76 -19.72 13.85
CA ALA A 243 -16.54 -21.08 13.38
C ALA A 243 -17.16 -22.13 14.32
N SER A 244 -18.32 -22.67 13.97
CA SER A 244 -18.93 -23.85 14.64
C SER A 244 -18.95 -23.77 16.17
N GLY A 245 -19.39 -22.64 16.74
CA GLY A 245 -19.47 -22.43 18.19
C GLY A 245 -18.20 -21.85 18.82
N TYR A 246 -17.26 -21.43 17.99
CA TYR A 246 -16.02 -20.77 18.39
C TYR A 246 -15.87 -19.42 17.69
N VAL A 247 -15.10 -18.52 18.31
CA VAL A 247 -14.50 -17.38 17.63
C VAL A 247 -13.01 -17.64 17.50
N VAL A 248 -12.50 -17.73 16.28
CA VAL A 248 -11.06 -17.73 16.01
C VAL A 248 -10.64 -16.28 15.80
N TYR A 249 -9.58 -15.84 16.45
CA TYR A 249 -9.13 -14.45 16.35
C TYR A 249 -7.62 -14.31 16.49
N SER A 250 -7.06 -13.30 15.85
CA SER A 250 -5.67 -12.89 16.05
C SER A 250 -5.59 -11.86 17.18
N SER A 251 -4.54 -11.90 17.96
CA SER A 251 -4.27 -10.90 18.99
C SER A 251 -2.77 -10.72 19.19
N GLU A 252 -2.36 -9.52 19.51
CA GLU A 252 -1.00 -9.20 19.93
C GLU A 252 -1.08 -8.43 21.24
N GLY A 253 -0.29 -8.87 22.23
CA GLY A 253 -0.23 -8.22 23.54
C GLY A 253 -1.34 -8.62 24.53
N SER A 254 -2.20 -9.60 24.20
CA SER A 254 -3.20 -10.12 25.15
C SER A 254 -2.60 -11.11 26.14
N ASP A 255 -3.27 -11.27 27.31
CA ASP A 255 -2.87 -12.25 28.31
C ASP A 255 -2.92 -13.69 27.77
N VAL A 256 -3.89 -13.98 26.87
CA VAL A 256 -4.02 -15.28 26.19
C VAL A 256 -2.80 -15.58 25.33
N CYS A 257 -2.22 -14.54 24.69
CA CYS A 257 -1.05 -14.65 23.83
C CYS A 257 0.29 -14.37 24.57
N LYS A 258 0.25 -14.20 25.90
CA LYS A 258 1.44 -13.93 26.74
C LYS A 258 2.31 -12.78 26.23
N GLY A 259 1.67 -11.72 25.71
CA GLY A 259 2.34 -10.53 25.18
C GLY A 259 2.89 -10.67 23.76
N HIS A 260 2.75 -11.82 23.11
CA HIS A 260 3.19 -12.06 21.73
C HIS A 260 2.01 -12.05 20.74
N ALA A 261 2.31 -12.01 19.46
CA ALA A 261 1.33 -12.22 18.41
C ALA A 261 0.90 -13.70 18.39
N CYS A 262 -0.40 -13.99 18.40
CA CYS A 262 -0.92 -15.36 18.32
C CYS A 262 -2.30 -15.40 17.64
N ILE A 263 -2.72 -16.59 17.26
CA ILE A 263 -4.10 -16.92 16.92
C ILE A 263 -4.70 -17.66 18.12
N ALA A 264 -5.83 -17.16 18.60
CA ALA A 264 -6.55 -17.72 19.74
C ALA A 264 -7.96 -18.19 19.35
N VAL A 265 -8.53 -19.02 20.17
CA VAL A 265 -9.90 -19.53 20.05
C VAL A 265 -10.67 -19.19 21.31
N TYR A 266 -11.85 -18.61 21.15
CA TYR A 266 -12.82 -18.40 22.22
C TYR A 266 -13.98 -19.37 22.05
N ASP A 267 -14.22 -20.21 23.05
CA ASP A 267 -15.33 -21.16 23.09
C ASP A 267 -16.59 -20.42 23.56
N LEU A 268 -17.56 -20.21 22.65
CA LEU A 268 -18.80 -19.47 22.94
C LEU A 268 -19.65 -20.12 24.04
N LYS A 269 -19.58 -21.45 24.17
CA LYS A 269 -20.35 -22.20 25.20
C LYS A 269 -19.70 -22.11 26.58
N LYS A 270 -18.37 -22.15 26.63
CA LYS A 270 -17.61 -22.17 27.90
C LYS A 270 -17.20 -20.77 28.37
N GLY A 271 -17.31 -19.75 27.50
CA GLY A 271 -16.94 -18.38 27.83
C GLY A 271 -15.45 -18.17 28.12
N ARG A 272 -14.56 -18.97 27.47
CA ARG A 272 -13.12 -18.90 27.73
C ARG A 272 -12.30 -18.98 26.45
N ALA A 273 -11.16 -18.27 26.46
CA ALA A 273 -10.20 -18.25 25.37
C ALA A 273 -8.96 -19.12 25.67
N ALA A 274 -8.33 -19.60 24.60
CA ALA A 274 -7.03 -20.26 24.64
C ALA A 274 -6.25 -19.97 23.35
N ALA A 275 -4.92 -19.82 23.45
CA ALA A 275 -4.07 -19.73 22.27
C ALA A 275 -4.02 -21.08 21.52
N LEU A 276 -4.00 -21.04 20.19
CA LEU A 276 -3.76 -22.22 19.37
C LEU A 276 -2.27 -22.58 19.39
N ASN A 277 -2.00 -23.87 19.60
CA ASN A 277 -0.63 -24.39 19.60
C ASN A 277 -0.25 -24.82 18.17
N PHE A 278 0.58 -24.04 17.53
CA PHE A 278 1.12 -24.35 16.21
C PHE A 278 2.41 -25.15 16.30
N PRO A 279 2.67 -26.08 15.36
CA PRO A 279 4.01 -26.65 15.21
C PRO A 279 4.98 -25.55 14.74
N GLY A 280 5.91 -25.17 15.61
CA GLY A 280 6.84 -24.05 15.41
C GLY A 280 6.24 -22.68 15.73
N THR A 281 7.06 -21.62 15.56
CA THR A 281 6.64 -20.24 15.79
C THR A 281 5.84 -19.69 14.63
N ILE A 282 4.78 -18.93 14.94
CA ILE A 282 4.05 -18.11 13.96
C ILE A 282 4.80 -16.80 13.78
N ALA A 283 4.89 -16.31 12.53
CA ALA A 283 5.43 -14.98 12.25
C ALA A 283 4.59 -13.88 12.93
N ALA A 284 5.22 -12.80 13.33
CA ALA A 284 4.55 -11.64 13.93
C ALA A 284 3.47 -11.08 12.99
N SER A 285 3.76 -11.02 11.69
CA SER A 285 2.77 -10.67 10.66
C SER A 285 2.07 -11.93 10.16
N HIS A 286 0.78 -12.08 10.47
CA HIS A 286 -0.04 -13.20 10.01
C HIS A 286 -1.50 -12.80 9.77
N ASP A 287 -2.15 -13.58 8.93
CA ASP A 287 -3.60 -13.58 8.72
C ASP A 287 -4.14 -15.02 8.79
N PHE A 288 -5.43 -15.19 8.97
CA PHE A 288 -6.04 -16.51 8.99
C PHE A 288 -7.43 -16.53 8.36
N LYS A 289 -7.87 -17.68 7.90
CA LYS A 289 -9.23 -17.91 7.39
C LYS A 289 -9.70 -19.32 7.70
N ILE A 290 -10.93 -19.42 8.18
CA ILE A 290 -11.60 -20.70 8.39
C ILE A 290 -12.31 -21.11 7.10
N SER A 291 -12.27 -22.41 6.77
CA SER A 291 -13.05 -22.95 5.67
C SER A 291 -14.56 -22.91 5.96
N PRO A 292 -15.44 -22.91 4.92
CA PRO A 292 -16.88 -22.71 5.09
C PRO A 292 -17.55 -23.64 6.08
N GLY A 293 -17.17 -24.90 6.11
CA GLY A 293 -17.68 -25.91 7.06
C GLY A 293 -16.94 -25.93 8.40
N GLY A 294 -15.94 -25.05 8.58
CA GLY A 294 -15.17 -24.95 9.82
C GLY A 294 -14.11 -26.05 10.02
N GLY A 295 -13.87 -26.90 9.01
CA GLY A 295 -12.99 -28.08 9.13
C GLY A 295 -11.50 -27.78 8.87
N ASN A 296 -11.16 -26.62 8.35
CA ASN A 296 -9.77 -26.24 8.06
C ASN A 296 -9.50 -24.79 8.47
N LEU A 297 -8.31 -24.56 9.02
CA LEU A 297 -7.75 -23.25 9.31
C LEU A 297 -6.58 -23.00 8.35
N LEU A 298 -6.72 -21.98 7.52
CA LEU A 298 -5.61 -21.38 6.76
C LEU A 298 -4.92 -20.35 7.63
N VAL A 299 -3.60 -20.37 7.67
CA VAL A 299 -2.75 -19.33 8.22
C VAL A 299 -1.82 -18.83 7.11
N GLN A 300 -1.83 -17.54 6.87
CA GLN A 300 -0.90 -16.84 5.99
C GLN A 300 0.11 -16.13 6.87
N GLU A 301 1.36 -16.48 6.77
CA GLU A 301 2.46 -15.86 7.51
C GLU A 301 3.35 -15.06 6.57
N THR A 302 3.76 -13.87 6.97
CA THR A 302 4.73 -13.07 6.22
C THR A 302 6.07 -13.09 6.95
N ARG A 303 7.11 -13.56 6.27
CA ARG A 303 8.50 -13.57 6.76
C ARG A 303 9.37 -12.87 5.72
N ASP A 304 10.09 -11.83 6.12
CA ASP A 304 10.97 -11.05 5.22
C ASP A 304 10.25 -10.54 3.96
N GLY A 305 8.96 -10.17 4.08
CA GLY A 305 8.13 -9.71 2.97
C GLY A 305 7.56 -10.83 2.08
N ILE A 306 7.91 -12.09 2.32
CA ILE A 306 7.45 -13.27 1.56
C ILE A 306 6.35 -13.99 2.36
N ASP A 307 5.29 -14.40 1.68
CA ASP A 307 4.18 -15.10 2.32
C ASP A 307 4.30 -16.61 2.24
N HIS A 308 3.87 -17.24 3.31
CA HIS A 308 3.76 -18.69 3.46
C HIS A 308 2.34 -19.04 3.84
N LEU A 309 1.71 -19.97 3.11
CA LEU A 309 0.39 -20.51 3.45
C LEU A 309 0.55 -21.84 4.16
N ARG A 310 -0.05 -21.94 5.35
CA ARG A 310 -0.14 -23.16 6.15
C ARG A 310 -1.61 -23.50 6.36
N ILE A 311 -1.99 -24.73 6.10
CA ILE A 311 -3.37 -25.20 6.27
C ILE A 311 -3.37 -26.32 7.30
N PHE A 312 -4.22 -26.19 8.31
CA PHE A 312 -4.39 -27.17 9.37
C PHE A 312 -5.82 -27.70 9.37
N ALA A 313 -6.00 -29.00 9.61
CA ALA A 313 -7.30 -29.47 10.02
C ALA A 313 -7.71 -28.77 11.32
N PHE A 314 -8.98 -28.36 11.44
CA PHE A 314 -9.49 -27.64 12.60
C PHE A 314 -10.75 -28.33 13.11
N LYS A 315 -10.76 -28.75 14.37
CA LYS A 315 -11.90 -29.42 14.97
C LYS A 315 -11.96 -29.13 16.47
N ASN A 316 -13.16 -28.81 16.97
CA ASN A 316 -13.43 -28.55 18.38
C ASN A 316 -12.46 -27.56 19.03
N GLY A 317 -12.14 -26.46 18.30
CA GLY A 317 -11.24 -25.41 18.78
C GLY A 317 -9.76 -25.80 18.83
N SER A 318 -9.35 -26.88 18.16
CA SER A 318 -7.98 -27.39 18.17
C SER A 318 -7.45 -27.65 16.76
N LEU A 319 -6.13 -27.55 16.61
CA LEU A 319 -5.43 -27.85 15.35
C LEU A 319 -5.19 -29.37 15.25
N GLY A 320 -5.39 -29.89 14.05
CA GLY A 320 -5.02 -31.25 13.65
C GLY A 320 -3.83 -31.25 12.69
N LYS A 321 -3.82 -32.21 11.76
CA LYS A 321 -2.74 -32.41 10.79
C LYS A 321 -2.58 -31.19 9.89
N GLU A 322 -1.34 -30.79 9.65
CA GLU A 322 -0.95 -29.77 8.68
C GLU A 322 -0.87 -30.36 7.26
N VAL A 323 -1.38 -29.63 6.29
CA VAL A 323 -1.25 -29.94 4.86
C VAL A 323 0.19 -29.62 4.43
N PRO A 324 0.88 -30.50 3.66
CA PRO A 324 2.21 -30.19 3.15
C PRO A 324 2.24 -28.89 2.33
N PRO A 325 3.36 -28.15 2.33
CA PRO A 325 3.51 -26.94 1.52
C PRO A 325 3.22 -27.21 0.04
N PHE A 326 2.39 -26.37 -0.58
CA PHE A 326 1.93 -26.56 -1.97
C PHE A 326 2.34 -25.41 -2.92
N ILE A 327 2.77 -24.28 -2.37
CA ILE A 327 3.31 -23.18 -3.16
C ILE A 327 4.84 -23.34 -3.24
N LYS A 328 5.36 -23.39 -4.47
CA LYS A 328 6.80 -23.46 -4.74
C LYS A 328 7.31 -22.10 -5.19
N GLY A 329 8.33 -21.57 -4.52
CA GLY A 329 8.94 -20.28 -4.80
C GLY A 329 8.55 -19.20 -3.78
N SER A 330 9.07 -17.99 -3.99
CA SER A 330 8.89 -16.84 -3.11
C SER A 330 7.84 -15.91 -3.71
N PHE A 331 6.74 -15.70 -3.00
CA PHE A 331 5.61 -14.90 -3.47
C PHE A 331 5.07 -13.99 -2.38
N VAL A 332 4.49 -12.90 -2.82
CA VAL A 332 3.53 -12.10 -2.07
C VAL A 332 2.14 -12.64 -2.39
N ILE A 333 1.36 -12.87 -1.35
CA ILE A 333 -0.01 -13.40 -1.47
C ILE A 333 -0.97 -12.32 -0.97
N TRP A 334 -1.67 -11.66 -1.90
CA TRP A 334 -2.51 -10.52 -1.53
C TRP A 334 -3.81 -10.94 -0.87
N ASN A 335 -4.47 -11.92 -1.47
CA ASN A 335 -5.77 -12.35 -1.02
C ASN A 335 -5.91 -13.86 -1.13
N THR A 336 -6.53 -14.44 -0.10
CA THR A 336 -6.91 -15.85 -0.08
C THR A 336 -8.41 -15.97 0.15
N ARG A 337 -9.09 -16.92 -0.49
CA ARG A 337 -10.50 -17.26 -0.24
C ARG A 337 -10.71 -18.76 -0.34
N TRP A 338 -11.61 -19.26 0.46
CA TRP A 338 -12.08 -20.64 0.34
C TRP A 338 -13.20 -20.71 -0.71
N LEU A 339 -13.02 -21.50 -1.77
CA LEU A 339 -14.08 -21.89 -2.71
C LEU A 339 -14.95 -23.01 -2.16
N SER A 340 -14.37 -23.87 -1.32
CA SER A 340 -15.06 -24.94 -0.59
C SER A 340 -14.20 -25.35 0.61
N ASP A 341 -14.65 -26.33 1.40
CA ASP A 341 -13.80 -26.90 2.47
C ASP A 341 -12.52 -27.58 1.95
N ARG A 342 -12.46 -27.86 0.66
CA ARG A 342 -11.33 -28.58 0.04
C ARG A 342 -10.61 -27.78 -1.05
N GLU A 343 -11.04 -26.56 -1.34
CA GLU A 343 -10.42 -25.76 -2.38
C GLU A 343 -10.18 -24.33 -1.92
N LEU A 344 -8.92 -23.93 -1.95
CA LEU A 344 -8.44 -22.58 -1.65
C LEU A 344 -8.09 -21.87 -2.96
N VAL A 345 -8.45 -20.59 -3.08
CA VAL A 345 -8.01 -19.71 -4.16
C VAL A 345 -7.21 -18.55 -3.58
N TYR A 346 -6.16 -18.15 -4.26
CA TYR A 346 -5.23 -17.14 -3.80
C TYR A 346 -4.62 -16.34 -4.96
N THR A 347 -4.22 -15.10 -4.68
CA THR A 347 -3.51 -14.22 -5.62
C THR A 347 -2.03 -14.24 -5.33
N LEU A 348 -1.22 -14.60 -6.32
CA LEU A 348 0.24 -14.65 -6.26
C LEU A 348 0.87 -13.50 -7.03
N GLU A 349 1.97 -12.98 -6.51
CA GLU A 349 2.83 -12.00 -7.16
C GLU A 349 4.27 -12.13 -6.68
N ASN A 350 5.23 -11.79 -7.52
CA ASN A 350 6.62 -11.53 -7.11
C ASN A 350 7.26 -10.53 -8.09
N ASN A 351 8.52 -10.16 -7.85
CA ASN A 351 9.22 -9.20 -8.71
C ASN A 351 9.43 -9.66 -10.17
N GLU A 352 9.25 -10.96 -10.48
CA GLU A 352 9.33 -11.49 -11.84
C GLU A 352 7.97 -11.49 -12.56
N LYS A 353 6.88 -11.61 -11.80
CA LYS A 353 5.54 -11.85 -12.35
C LYS A 353 4.50 -10.98 -11.67
N PRO A 354 3.71 -10.20 -12.44
CA PRO A 354 2.58 -9.47 -11.90
C PRO A 354 1.52 -10.42 -11.36
N THR A 355 0.55 -9.89 -10.63
CA THR A 355 -0.50 -10.66 -9.98
C THR A 355 -1.23 -11.62 -10.91
N TYR A 356 -1.40 -12.85 -10.46
CA TYR A 356 -2.26 -13.86 -11.06
C TYR A 356 -2.98 -14.69 -9.98
N ILE A 357 -4.08 -15.30 -10.36
CA ILE A 357 -4.94 -16.06 -9.45
C ILE A 357 -4.77 -17.55 -9.71
N GLN A 358 -4.57 -18.30 -8.65
CA GLN A 358 -4.45 -19.76 -8.67
C GLN A 358 -5.34 -20.38 -7.58
N SER A 359 -5.84 -21.59 -7.81
CA SER A 359 -6.47 -22.40 -6.77
C SER A 359 -5.66 -23.66 -6.47
N PHE A 360 -5.85 -24.19 -5.27
CA PHE A 360 -5.29 -25.45 -4.78
C PHE A 360 -6.39 -26.33 -4.20
N ASN A 361 -6.47 -27.56 -4.69
CA ASN A 361 -7.41 -28.56 -4.18
C ASN A 361 -6.70 -29.46 -3.15
N LEU A 362 -7.16 -29.43 -1.90
CA LEU A 362 -6.57 -30.15 -0.78
C LEU A 362 -6.75 -31.69 -0.92
N ALA A 363 -7.75 -32.14 -1.65
CA ALA A 363 -8.02 -33.56 -1.80
C ALA A 363 -7.17 -34.23 -2.90
N THR A 364 -6.93 -33.51 -4.01
CA THR A 364 -6.16 -34.04 -5.15
C THR A 364 -4.70 -33.57 -5.15
N GLY A 365 -4.38 -32.48 -4.43
CA GLY A 365 -3.07 -31.81 -4.47
C GLY A 365 -2.83 -31.01 -5.75
N GLU A 366 -3.85 -30.81 -6.59
CA GLU A 366 -3.74 -30.13 -7.85
C GLU A 366 -3.91 -28.61 -7.72
N THR A 367 -3.21 -27.88 -8.58
CA THR A 367 -3.37 -26.43 -8.74
C THR A 367 -3.97 -26.10 -10.10
N ALA A 368 -4.79 -25.04 -10.16
CA ALA A 368 -5.36 -24.53 -11.40
C ALA A 368 -5.20 -23.00 -11.47
N ASN A 369 -4.76 -22.50 -12.63
CA ASN A 369 -4.70 -21.06 -12.86
C ASN A 369 -6.07 -20.51 -13.24
N TRP A 370 -6.53 -19.49 -12.52
CA TRP A 370 -7.75 -18.75 -12.83
C TRP A 370 -7.47 -17.57 -13.75
N THR A 371 -6.34 -16.91 -13.57
CA THR A 371 -5.85 -15.87 -14.46
C THR A 371 -4.37 -16.09 -14.78
N LYS A 372 -3.91 -15.45 -15.84
CA LYS A 372 -2.48 -15.37 -16.19
C LYS A 372 -2.06 -13.92 -15.96
N GLY A 373 -1.02 -13.69 -15.17
CA GLY A 373 -0.36 -12.39 -15.13
C GLY A 373 0.09 -12.02 -16.55
N ARG A 374 -0.24 -10.82 -16.99
CA ARG A 374 0.23 -10.32 -18.28
C ARG A 374 1.45 -9.46 -18.08
N LEU A 375 2.51 -9.81 -18.76
CA LEU A 375 3.77 -9.10 -18.81
C LEU A 375 4.14 -8.88 -20.27
N PRO A 376 4.54 -7.68 -20.69
CA PRO A 376 5.15 -7.47 -22.00
C PRO A 376 6.34 -8.40 -22.20
N ALA A 377 6.42 -9.07 -23.36
CA ALA A 377 7.45 -10.07 -23.63
C ALA A 377 8.88 -9.54 -23.42
N ALA A 378 9.10 -8.25 -23.65
CA ALA A 378 10.39 -7.61 -23.42
C ALA A 378 10.79 -7.46 -21.95
N LEU A 379 9.85 -7.57 -21.02
CA LEU A 379 10.12 -7.54 -19.57
C LEU A 379 10.23 -8.95 -18.97
N ASP A 380 9.80 -9.98 -19.70
CA ASP A 380 9.88 -11.36 -19.22
C ASP A 380 11.35 -11.79 -19.06
N GLY A 381 11.69 -12.35 -17.90
CA GLY A 381 13.05 -12.80 -17.59
C GLY A 381 14.11 -11.70 -17.44
N THR A 382 13.71 -10.42 -17.36
CA THR A 382 14.69 -9.31 -17.21
C THR A 382 15.29 -9.21 -15.82
N VAL A 383 14.54 -9.59 -14.79
CA VAL A 383 14.99 -9.63 -13.39
C VAL A 383 14.96 -11.05 -12.85
N GLY A 384 15.75 -11.32 -11.81
CA GLY A 384 15.75 -12.59 -11.09
C GLY A 384 14.65 -12.67 -10.03
N PRO A 385 14.47 -13.85 -9.39
CA PRO A 385 13.58 -13.99 -8.25
C PRO A 385 14.02 -13.08 -7.09
N PRO A 386 13.11 -12.76 -6.17
CA PRO A 386 13.46 -11.91 -5.05
C PRO A 386 14.52 -12.58 -4.17
N GLU A 387 15.58 -11.85 -3.92
CA GLU A 387 16.67 -12.27 -3.03
C GLU A 387 16.62 -11.41 -1.76
N VAL A 388 16.30 -12.03 -0.63
CA VAL A 388 16.33 -11.36 0.69
C VAL A 388 17.77 -11.09 1.07
N ILE A 389 18.07 -9.85 1.43
CA ILE A 389 19.37 -9.43 1.94
C ILE A 389 19.26 -9.01 3.41
N ARG A 390 20.36 -9.17 4.16
CA ARG A 390 20.46 -8.78 5.56
C ARG A 390 21.76 -8.05 5.82
N TRP A 391 21.69 -7.06 6.71
CA TRP A 391 22.88 -6.38 7.22
C TRP A 391 22.68 -5.97 8.67
N ASN A 392 23.77 -5.90 9.42
CA ASN A 392 23.73 -5.39 10.77
C ASN A 392 23.87 -3.87 10.76
N SER A 393 23.02 -3.19 11.49
CA SER A 393 23.11 -1.76 11.73
C SER A 393 24.16 -1.42 12.78
N PHE A 394 24.30 -0.13 13.11
CA PHE A 394 25.29 0.42 14.04
C PHE A 394 25.24 -0.17 15.47
N ASP A 395 24.09 -0.71 15.84
CA ASP A 395 23.80 -1.30 17.17
C ASP A 395 23.64 -2.84 17.10
N ASN A 396 24.10 -3.46 16.02
CA ASN A 396 23.96 -4.89 15.71
C ASN A 396 22.53 -5.37 15.49
N MET A 397 21.54 -4.48 15.37
CA MET A 397 20.21 -4.87 14.92
C MET A 397 20.28 -5.36 13.49
N GLU A 398 19.75 -6.57 13.24
CA GLU A 398 19.62 -7.10 11.87
C GLU A 398 18.51 -6.35 11.15
N ILE A 399 18.86 -5.76 10.01
CA ILE A 399 17.95 -5.07 9.10
C ILE A 399 17.80 -5.92 7.84
N THR A 400 16.62 -5.90 7.26
CA THR A 400 16.32 -6.71 6.07
C THR A 400 15.87 -5.84 4.89
N GLY A 401 16.00 -6.41 3.73
CA GLY A 401 15.49 -5.88 2.48
C GLY A 401 15.48 -6.98 1.42
N TYR A 402 15.16 -6.61 0.21
CA TYR A 402 15.36 -7.51 -0.93
C TYR A 402 16.03 -6.76 -2.09
N ILE A 403 16.77 -7.50 -2.90
CA ILE A 403 17.44 -6.94 -4.06
C ILE A 403 16.86 -7.54 -5.36
N VAL A 404 16.59 -6.65 -6.32
CA VAL A 404 16.20 -6.99 -7.69
C VAL A 404 17.43 -6.82 -8.57
N ARG A 405 17.91 -7.90 -9.15
CA ARG A 405 19.09 -7.90 -10.03
C ARG A 405 18.70 -8.07 -11.49
N PRO A 406 19.30 -7.29 -12.41
CA PRO A 406 19.12 -7.52 -13.85
C PRO A 406 19.80 -8.84 -14.25
N ARG A 407 19.07 -9.74 -14.92
CA ARG A 407 19.63 -11.01 -15.42
C ARG A 407 20.54 -10.85 -16.63
N THR A 408 20.36 -9.78 -17.40
CA THR A 408 21.04 -9.57 -18.68
C THR A 408 22.35 -8.78 -18.55
N LYS A 409 22.73 -8.38 -17.34
CA LYS A 409 23.92 -7.56 -17.09
C LYS A 409 24.87 -8.27 -16.13
N THR A 410 26.16 -8.11 -16.36
CA THR A 410 27.23 -8.71 -15.55
C THR A 410 28.23 -7.64 -15.10
N GLY A 411 29.06 -7.98 -14.11
CA GLY A 411 30.06 -7.08 -13.54
C GLY A 411 29.53 -6.29 -12.37
N ARG A 412 30.23 -5.22 -11.99
CA ARG A 412 29.80 -4.33 -10.90
C ARG A 412 28.75 -3.35 -11.42
N LEU A 413 27.53 -3.49 -10.91
CA LEU A 413 26.36 -2.74 -11.36
C LEU A 413 26.07 -1.54 -10.47
N PRO A 414 25.52 -0.43 -11.04
CA PRO A 414 24.97 0.68 -10.26
C PRO A 414 23.88 0.19 -9.31
N VAL A 415 23.70 0.88 -8.18
CA VAL A 415 22.72 0.51 -7.14
C VAL A 415 21.75 1.65 -6.91
N LEU A 416 20.45 1.36 -6.98
CA LEU A 416 19.37 2.24 -6.52
C LEU A 416 18.82 1.67 -5.20
N ILE A 417 18.97 2.41 -4.11
CA ILE A 417 18.39 2.05 -2.82
C ILE A 417 17.07 2.78 -2.68
N ARG A 418 15.99 2.02 -2.50
CA ARG A 418 14.63 2.54 -2.25
C ARG A 418 14.25 2.42 -0.79
N VAL A 419 13.67 3.49 -0.26
CA VAL A 419 13.13 3.56 1.11
C VAL A 419 11.67 3.94 1.04
N HIS A 420 10.80 3.06 1.56
CA HIS A 420 9.36 3.26 1.56
C HIS A 420 8.91 4.40 2.47
N GLY A 421 7.69 4.89 2.26
CA GLY A 421 7.02 5.83 3.16
C GLY A 421 6.50 5.14 4.43
N GLY A 422 5.80 5.87 5.25
CA GLY A 422 5.19 5.36 6.48
C GLY A 422 5.64 6.12 7.71
N PRO A 423 6.47 5.54 8.65
CA PRO A 423 7.39 4.39 8.55
C PRO A 423 6.75 2.99 8.64
N GLN A 424 5.62 2.84 9.30
CA GLN A 424 4.99 1.55 9.60
C GLN A 424 4.37 0.86 8.37
N VAL A 425 5.17 0.69 7.32
CA VAL A 425 4.88 -0.03 6.07
C VAL A 425 5.92 -1.12 5.89
N GLN A 426 5.76 -2.03 4.97
CA GLN A 426 6.72 -3.07 4.61
C GLN A 426 6.89 -3.09 3.09
N ASP A 427 8.13 -2.97 2.61
CA ASP A 427 8.46 -3.29 1.24
C ASP A 427 8.47 -4.81 1.04
N ARG A 428 7.78 -5.24 -0.01
CA ARG A 428 7.58 -6.65 -0.33
C ARG A 428 7.96 -6.88 -1.80
N PRO A 429 8.48 -8.06 -2.17
CA PRO A 429 8.95 -8.32 -3.51
C PRO A 429 7.80 -8.49 -4.51
N ILE A 430 7.10 -7.40 -4.78
CA ILE A 430 6.04 -7.31 -5.78
C ILE A 430 6.61 -6.91 -7.13
N PHE A 431 5.85 -7.13 -8.20
CA PHE A 431 6.22 -6.70 -9.55
C PHE A 431 6.11 -5.18 -9.69
N ASP A 432 7.25 -4.53 -9.90
CA ASP A 432 7.31 -3.11 -10.27
C ASP A 432 7.82 -2.99 -11.71
N PRO A 433 6.98 -2.54 -12.66
CA PRO A 433 7.40 -2.36 -14.05
C PRO A 433 8.53 -1.33 -14.19
N THR A 434 8.63 -0.35 -13.30
CA THR A 434 9.71 0.63 -13.30
C THR A 434 11.04 -0.04 -12.95
N ASP A 435 11.06 -0.92 -11.95
CA ASP A 435 12.24 -1.69 -11.58
C ASP A 435 12.73 -2.57 -12.73
N ALA A 436 11.80 -3.30 -13.36
CA ALA A 436 12.12 -4.15 -14.50
C ALA A 436 12.72 -3.33 -15.66
N LEU A 437 12.18 -2.15 -15.93
CA LEU A 437 12.69 -1.23 -16.97
C LEU A 437 14.05 -0.64 -16.63
N LEU A 438 14.27 -0.19 -15.38
CA LEU A 438 15.56 0.33 -14.92
C LEU A 438 16.64 -0.76 -14.95
N ALA A 439 16.30 -1.98 -14.49
CA ALA A 439 17.18 -3.12 -14.55
C ALA A 439 17.54 -3.48 -16.00
N LEU A 440 16.55 -3.57 -16.89
CA LEU A 440 16.75 -3.92 -18.30
C LEU A 440 17.63 -2.90 -19.04
N GLN A 441 17.28 -1.62 -18.93
CA GLN A 441 17.88 -0.58 -19.78
C GLN A 441 19.14 0.04 -19.19
N LEU A 442 19.15 0.32 -17.88
CA LEU A 442 20.29 0.97 -17.22
C LEU A 442 21.23 -0.02 -16.55
N GLY A 443 20.81 -1.29 -16.38
CA GLY A 443 21.57 -2.29 -15.65
C GLY A 443 21.73 -1.96 -14.17
N VAL A 444 20.74 -1.33 -13.57
CA VAL A 444 20.74 -0.96 -12.15
C VAL A 444 20.22 -2.12 -11.32
N SER A 445 20.94 -2.48 -10.25
CA SER A 445 20.43 -3.33 -9.19
C SER A 445 19.62 -2.46 -8.22
N ILE A 446 18.42 -2.89 -7.86
CA ILE A 446 17.53 -2.12 -6.99
C ILE A 446 17.39 -2.82 -5.64
N ILE A 447 17.65 -2.11 -4.55
CA ILE A 447 17.50 -2.60 -3.19
C ILE A 447 16.29 -1.91 -2.56
N HIS A 448 15.30 -2.69 -2.17
CA HIS A 448 14.17 -2.25 -1.36
C HIS A 448 14.46 -2.55 0.10
N THR A 449 14.29 -1.58 0.96
CA THR A 449 14.71 -1.67 2.36
C THR A 449 13.53 -1.78 3.30
N ASN A 450 13.66 -2.61 4.34
CA ASN A 450 12.79 -2.63 5.49
C ASN A 450 13.60 -2.18 6.71
N ILE A 451 13.88 -0.89 6.78
CA ILE A 451 14.61 -0.28 7.90
C ILE A 451 13.77 -0.34 9.19
N ARG A 452 14.39 -0.14 10.36
CA ARG A 452 13.62 -0.07 11.61
C ARG A 452 12.48 0.95 11.49
N GLY A 453 11.35 0.67 12.15
CA GLY A 453 10.08 1.36 11.92
C GLY A 453 9.14 0.59 10.97
N SER A 454 9.69 -0.28 10.10
CA SER A 454 8.87 -1.07 9.18
C SER A 454 7.99 -2.07 9.90
N SER A 455 6.77 -2.26 9.39
CA SER A 455 5.83 -3.28 9.88
C SER A 455 6.24 -4.69 9.42
N GLY A 456 5.65 -5.72 10.04
CA GLY A 456 5.88 -7.12 9.65
C GLY A 456 7.02 -7.82 10.39
N PHE A 457 7.81 -7.11 11.19
CA PHE A 457 8.95 -7.62 11.94
C PHE A 457 8.72 -7.64 13.47
N GLY A 458 7.48 -7.40 13.90
CA GLY A 458 7.09 -7.33 15.30
C GLY A 458 7.17 -5.92 15.88
N ARG A 459 6.54 -5.75 17.04
CA ARG A 459 6.34 -4.45 17.68
C ARG A 459 7.66 -3.76 18.02
N SER A 460 8.62 -4.49 18.59
CA SER A 460 9.91 -3.93 19.00
C SER A 460 10.72 -3.35 17.84
N PHE A 461 10.61 -3.95 16.65
CA PHE A 461 11.25 -3.45 15.44
C PHE A 461 10.52 -2.22 14.89
N MET A 462 9.19 -2.25 14.94
CA MET A 462 8.33 -1.15 14.48
C MET A 462 8.51 0.11 15.32
N ASP A 463 8.69 -0.03 16.66
CA ASP A 463 8.90 1.11 17.57
C ASP A 463 10.38 1.51 17.71
N ALA A 464 11.29 0.88 16.95
CA ALA A 464 12.74 1.08 17.12
C ALA A 464 13.28 2.39 16.53
N ASP A 465 12.47 3.13 15.78
CA ASP A 465 12.80 4.46 15.26
C ASP A 465 11.90 5.58 15.82
N ASP A 466 11.06 5.28 16.82
CA ASP A 466 10.15 6.25 17.40
C ASP A 466 10.86 7.43 18.06
N ARG A 467 10.30 8.62 17.92
CA ARG A 467 10.67 9.86 18.62
C ARG A 467 12.17 10.18 18.50
N GLU A 468 12.86 10.23 19.64
CA GLU A 468 14.29 10.52 19.73
C GLU A 468 15.18 9.52 19.00
N LYS A 469 14.67 8.34 18.64
CA LYS A 469 15.38 7.31 17.88
C LYS A 469 15.30 7.48 16.35
N ARG A 470 14.62 8.52 15.88
CA ARG A 470 14.40 8.75 14.45
C ARG A 470 15.68 8.73 13.60
N GLU A 471 16.81 9.14 14.15
CA GLU A 471 18.11 9.06 13.50
C GLU A 471 18.55 7.61 13.22
N HIS A 472 18.07 6.63 13.98
CA HIS A 472 18.48 5.24 13.85
C HIS A 472 18.10 4.66 12.47
N ALA A 473 16.94 5.06 11.92
CA ALA A 473 16.53 4.68 10.57
C ALA A 473 17.49 5.21 9.48
N VAL A 474 18.02 6.43 9.67
CA VAL A 474 19.05 7.00 8.79
C VAL A 474 20.35 6.20 8.90
N LYS A 475 20.71 5.78 10.12
CA LYS A 475 21.90 4.95 10.36
C LYS A 475 21.79 3.56 9.75
N ASP A 476 20.57 3.00 9.64
CA ASP A 476 20.36 1.73 8.94
C ASP A 476 20.75 1.83 7.45
N ILE A 477 20.43 2.96 6.80
CA ILE A 477 20.85 3.21 5.41
C ILE A 477 22.37 3.38 5.33
N ARG A 478 23.01 4.06 6.27
CA ARG A 478 24.48 4.19 6.30
C ARG A 478 25.14 2.81 6.40
N ALA A 479 24.63 1.93 7.27
CA ALA A 479 25.12 0.56 7.39
C ALA A 479 24.86 -0.26 6.09
N LEU A 480 23.77 0.01 5.37
CA LEU A 480 23.53 -0.61 4.05
C LEU A 480 24.56 -0.15 3.02
N LEU A 481 25.00 1.11 3.04
CA LEU A 481 26.09 1.54 2.16
C LEU A 481 27.37 0.74 2.42
N ASP A 482 27.71 0.45 3.70
CA ASP A 482 28.84 -0.38 4.07
C ASP A 482 28.68 -1.84 3.61
N TRP A 483 27.44 -2.34 3.61
CA TRP A 483 27.12 -3.66 3.07
C TRP A 483 27.32 -3.69 1.54
N VAL A 484 26.86 -2.65 0.81
CA VAL A 484 27.04 -2.55 -0.66
C VAL A 484 28.51 -2.55 -1.05
N GLU A 485 29.40 -1.90 -0.30
CA GLU A 485 30.84 -1.88 -0.57
C GLU A 485 31.48 -3.27 -0.55
N LYS A 486 30.94 -4.17 0.24
CA LYS A 486 31.43 -5.54 0.39
C LYS A 486 30.92 -6.48 -0.72
N GLN A 487 29.92 -6.06 -1.53
CA GLN A 487 29.41 -6.89 -2.60
C GLN A 487 30.31 -6.83 -3.84
N LYS A 488 30.56 -7.99 -4.45
CA LYS A 488 31.44 -8.09 -5.61
C LYS A 488 30.77 -7.61 -6.91
N ASP A 489 29.46 -7.71 -6.98
CA ASP A 489 28.62 -7.42 -8.14
C ASP A 489 27.97 -6.03 -8.10
N LEU A 490 28.14 -5.27 -7.02
CA LEU A 490 27.62 -3.90 -6.87
C LEU A 490 28.76 -2.87 -6.95
N ASP A 491 28.51 -1.71 -7.61
CA ASP A 491 29.51 -0.63 -7.69
C ASP A 491 29.26 0.43 -6.61
N PRO A 492 30.02 0.46 -5.51
CA PRO A 492 29.83 1.42 -4.42
C PRO A 492 30.10 2.88 -4.82
N ARG A 493 30.63 3.12 -6.01
CA ARG A 493 30.84 4.46 -6.57
C ARG A 493 29.64 4.95 -7.37
N GLN A 494 28.59 4.14 -7.51
CA GLN A 494 27.37 4.42 -8.25
C GLN A 494 26.14 4.07 -7.42
N ILE A 495 25.99 4.72 -6.25
CA ILE A 495 24.86 4.54 -5.35
C ILE A 495 23.92 5.73 -5.51
N TYR A 496 22.66 5.43 -5.76
CA TYR A 496 21.54 6.36 -5.91
C TYR A 496 20.49 6.03 -4.85
N LEU A 497 19.83 7.06 -4.30
CA LEU A 497 18.79 6.88 -3.29
C LEU A 497 17.44 7.36 -3.84
N GLN A 498 16.38 6.64 -3.51
CA GLN A 498 15.00 7.05 -3.80
C GLN A 498 14.12 6.82 -2.60
N GLY A 499 13.24 7.79 -2.27
CA GLY A 499 12.30 7.63 -1.18
C GLY A 499 11.08 8.52 -1.32
N GLN A 500 9.95 8.02 -0.78
CA GLN A 500 8.68 8.74 -0.74
C GLN A 500 8.31 9.08 0.70
N SER A 501 7.73 10.26 0.91
CA SER A 501 7.18 10.64 2.23
C SER A 501 8.24 10.56 3.33
N TYR A 502 8.02 9.70 4.35
CA TYR A 502 9.02 9.36 5.36
C TYR A 502 10.33 8.81 4.74
N GLY A 503 10.23 7.93 3.75
CA GLY A 503 11.41 7.46 3.00
C GLY A 503 12.17 8.60 2.33
N GLY A 504 11.46 9.64 1.87
CA GLY A 504 12.04 10.88 1.37
C GLY A 504 12.89 11.62 2.42
N PHE A 505 12.40 11.69 3.67
CA PHE A 505 13.19 12.18 4.81
C PHE A 505 14.47 11.37 5.00
N VAL A 506 14.34 10.04 5.03
CA VAL A 506 15.47 9.15 5.31
C VAL A 506 16.56 9.28 4.23
N VAL A 507 16.18 9.27 2.93
CA VAL A 507 17.16 9.36 1.83
C VAL A 507 17.84 10.72 1.74
N LEU A 508 17.10 11.82 1.99
CA LEU A 508 17.66 13.17 2.05
C LEU A 508 18.65 13.28 3.22
N SER A 509 18.25 12.82 4.41
CA SER A 509 19.11 12.85 5.59
C SER A 509 20.35 11.95 5.42
N ALA A 510 20.20 10.74 4.87
CA ALA A 510 21.32 9.86 4.59
C ALA A 510 22.32 10.48 3.60
N ALA A 511 21.84 11.14 2.54
CA ALA A 511 22.69 11.82 1.57
C ALA A 511 23.48 12.99 2.19
N MET A 512 22.89 13.74 3.13
CA MET A 512 23.57 14.80 3.87
C MET A 512 24.69 14.28 4.78
N HIS A 513 24.53 13.06 5.33
CA HIS A 513 25.56 12.43 6.17
C HIS A 513 26.62 11.69 5.35
N GLU A 514 26.29 11.22 4.15
CA GLU A 514 27.19 10.44 3.28
C GLU A 514 27.38 11.10 1.89
N PRO A 515 27.74 12.39 1.82
CA PRO A 515 27.71 13.17 0.57
C PRO A 515 28.72 12.72 -0.49
N THR A 516 29.73 11.95 -0.11
CA THR A 516 30.74 11.41 -1.05
C THR A 516 30.33 10.07 -1.66
N ARG A 517 29.48 9.33 -0.96
CA ARG A 517 29.04 7.98 -1.37
C ARG A 517 27.82 8.03 -2.27
N VAL A 518 26.86 8.92 -1.98
CA VAL A 518 25.62 9.08 -2.75
C VAL A 518 25.86 9.96 -3.98
N LYS A 519 25.38 9.52 -5.15
CA LYS A 519 25.60 10.22 -6.44
C LYS A 519 24.41 10.99 -6.93
N ALA A 520 23.18 10.62 -6.54
CA ALA A 520 21.97 11.40 -6.74
C ALA A 520 20.85 10.90 -5.82
N VAL A 521 19.84 11.76 -5.60
CA VAL A 521 18.67 11.45 -4.79
C VAL A 521 17.40 11.73 -5.57
N ILE A 522 16.39 10.88 -5.39
CA ILE A 522 15.02 11.06 -5.86
C ILE A 522 14.12 11.10 -4.64
N ALA A 523 13.41 12.20 -4.44
CA ALA A 523 12.54 12.42 -3.27
C ALA A 523 11.13 12.81 -3.72
N GLU A 524 10.16 11.96 -3.41
CA GLU A 524 8.76 12.16 -3.74
C GLU A 524 7.97 12.54 -2.50
N SER A 525 7.25 13.66 -2.55
CA SER A 525 6.49 14.22 -1.41
C SER A 525 7.23 14.07 -0.07
N PRO A 526 8.52 14.50 0.03
CA PRO A 526 9.37 14.16 1.17
C PRO A 526 9.00 14.95 2.43
N VAL A 527 9.09 14.32 3.61
CA VAL A 527 9.11 15.03 4.89
C VAL A 527 10.45 15.74 5.02
N VAL A 528 10.49 17.04 4.78
CA VAL A 528 11.73 17.84 4.83
C VAL A 528 11.89 18.60 6.16
N SER A 529 10.80 18.76 6.91
CA SER A 529 10.76 19.33 8.25
C SER A 529 9.81 18.51 9.11
N ILE A 530 10.33 17.86 10.16
CA ILE A 530 9.49 17.05 11.06
C ILE A 530 8.53 17.97 11.84
N ARG A 531 9.00 19.10 12.34
CA ARG A 531 8.15 20.09 13.03
C ARG A 531 7.05 20.61 12.09
N GLY A 532 7.38 20.96 10.85
CA GLY A 532 6.41 21.39 9.86
C GLY A 532 5.38 20.32 9.51
N TYR A 533 5.80 19.07 9.43
CA TYR A 533 4.93 17.92 9.22
C TYR A 533 3.94 17.73 10.39
N LEU A 534 4.41 17.85 11.63
CA LEU A 534 3.58 17.70 12.83
C LEU A 534 2.69 18.93 13.13
N SER A 535 2.87 20.06 12.47
CA SER A 535 2.02 21.24 12.61
C SER A 535 0.69 21.14 11.86
N GLN A 536 0.48 20.09 11.06
CA GLN A 536 -0.73 19.93 10.26
C GLN A 536 -1.94 19.52 11.11
N SER A 537 -3.14 19.95 10.72
CA SER A 537 -4.38 19.73 11.48
C SER A 537 -4.81 18.26 11.56
N TRP A 538 -4.35 17.40 10.63
CA TRP A 538 -4.68 15.97 10.61
C TRP A 538 -3.80 15.12 11.54
N VAL A 539 -2.77 15.72 12.16
CA VAL A 539 -1.88 15.02 13.11
C VAL A 539 -2.70 14.55 14.32
N ASN A 540 -2.73 13.25 14.51
CA ASN A 540 -3.51 12.55 15.54
C ASN A 540 -2.60 11.88 16.57
N ASP A 541 -3.20 11.19 17.54
CA ASP A 541 -2.47 10.51 18.60
C ASP A 541 -1.52 9.41 18.09
N PHE A 542 -1.81 8.83 16.92
CA PHE A 542 -0.89 7.88 16.27
C PHE A 542 0.41 8.57 15.87
N MET A 543 0.33 9.73 15.20
CA MET A 543 1.53 10.48 14.81
C MET A 543 2.33 10.97 16.02
N LYS A 544 1.66 11.30 17.11
CA LYS A 544 2.33 11.66 18.38
C LYS A 544 3.04 10.49 19.02
N THR A 545 2.55 9.27 18.88
CA THR A 545 3.26 8.07 19.34
C THR A 545 4.54 7.88 18.55
N GLU A 546 4.47 8.03 17.25
CA GLU A 546 5.54 7.82 16.29
C GLU A 546 6.63 8.92 16.36
N TYR A 547 6.21 10.19 16.34
CA TYR A 547 7.13 11.34 16.27
C TYR A 547 7.26 12.13 17.57
N GLY A 548 6.39 11.90 18.55
CA GLY A 548 6.30 12.68 19.78
C GLY A 548 5.27 13.80 19.74
N ASP A 549 4.98 14.40 20.89
CA ASP A 549 4.08 15.56 20.97
C ASP A 549 4.79 16.79 20.41
N PRO A 550 4.20 17.50 19.40
CA PRO A 550 4.78 18.74 18.89
C PRO A 550 4.93 19.86 19.93
N LYS A 551 4.30 19.72 21.09
CA LYS A 551 4.46 20.64 22.24
C LYS A 551 5.71 20.35 23.09
N ASP A 552 6.35 19.19 22.90
CA ASP A 552 7.63 18.86 23.54
C ASP A 552 8.76 19.54 22.79
N GLU A 553 9.09 20.77 23.20
CA GLU A 553 10.10 21.58 22.54
C GLU A 553 11.51 20.96 22.60
N ALA A 554 11.85 20.21 23.64
CA ALA A 554 13.15 19.54 23.75
C ALA A 554 13.29 18.43 22.69
N LEU A 555 12.24 17.63 22.52
CA LEU A 555 12.18 16.61 21.48
C LEU A 555 12.17 17.25 20.08
N MET A 556 11.34 18.27 19.87
CA MET A 556 11.28 18.97 18.58
C MET A 556 12.61 19.59 18.18
N ALA A 557 13.33 20.21 19.12
CA ALA A 557 14.66 20.73 18.86
C ALA A 557 15.64 19.64 18.40
N LYS A 558 15.57 18.45 19.01
CA LYS A 558 16.36 17.28 18.59
C LYS A 558 15.97 16.82 17.17
N LEU A 559 14.68 16.69 16.88
CA LEU A 559 14.18 16.28 15.56
C LEU A 559 14.47 17.32 14.47
N ASP A 560 14.51 18.60 14.81
CA ASP A 560 14.91 19.68 13.91
C ASP A 560 16.36 19.53 13.44
N THR A 561 17.27 18.97 14.28
CA THR A 561 18.65 18.67 13.87
C THR A 561 18.75 17.57 12.82
N LEU A 562 17.71 16.77 12.63
CA LEU A 562 17.62 15.72 11.62
C LEU A 562 16.88 16.17 10.37
N SER A 563 16.10 17.25 10.44
CA SER A 563 15.23 17.70 9.36
C SER A 563 16.06 18.24 8.17
N PRO A 564 15.87 17.72 6.95
CA PRO A 564 16.62 18.15 5.77
C PRO A 564 16.59 19.65 5.53
N LEU A 565 15.44 20.29 5.75
CA LEU A 565 15.27 21.74 5.57
C LEU A 565 16.22 22.56 6.45
N ASN A 566 16.43 22.11 7.69
CA ASN A 566 17.29 22.80 8.66
C ASN A 566 18.78 22.50 8.48
N ASN A 567 19.12 21.53 7.62
CA ASN A 567 20.48 21.07 7.35
C ASN A 567 20.85 21.21 5.85
N ALA A 568 20.16 22.05 5.13
CA ALA A 568 20.40 22.25 3.70
C ALA A 568 21.83 22.66 3.36
N ASP A 569 22.53 23.32 4.27
CA ASP A 569 23.95 23.71 4.17
C ASP A 569 24.90 22.49 4.08
N ARG A 570 24.49 21.33 4.59
CA ARG A 570 25.26 20.07 4.51
C ARG A 570 25.12 19.37 3.15
N TRP A 571 24.24 19.84 2.28
CA TRP A 571 24.00 19.26 0.98
C TRP A 571 25.17 19.56 0.02
N ASN A 572 25.98 18.59 -0.26
CA ASN A 572 27.20 18.74 -1.08
C ASN A 572 26.91 18.68 -2.59
N LYS A 573 26.01 19.51 -3.09
CA LYS A 573 25.66 19.60 -4.52
C LYS A 573 25.28 18.26 -5.17
N ILE A 574 24.75 17.32 -4.40
CA ILE A 574 24.27 16.03 -4.92
C ILE A 574 23.06 16.32 -5.82
N PRO A 575 23.04 15.85 -7.09
CA PRO A 575 21.88 16.02 -7.96
C PRO A 575 20.60 15.48 -7.31
N LEU A 576 19.51 16.25 -7.40
CA LEU A 576 18.25 15.95 -6.75
C LEU A 576 17.09 16.03 -7.74
N LEU A 577 16.27 14.97 -7.80
CA LEU A 577 14.93 15.02 -8.38
C LEU A 577 13.91 15.06 -7.25
N MET A 578 13.11 16.12 -7.20
CA MET A 578 12.02 16.28 -6.24
C MET A 578 10.67 16.28 -6.97
N MET A 579 9.67 15.67 -6.35
CA MET A 579 8.31 15.61 -6.88
C MET A 579 7.32 15.94 -5.78
N MET A 580 6.24 16.70 -6.13
CA MET A 580 5.22 17.13 -5.18
C MET A 580 3.87 17.29 -5.86
N GLY A 581 2.80 16.84 -5.20
CA GLY A 581 1.43 17.06 -5.65
C GLY A 581 0.75 18.21 -4.90
N LYS A 582 0.01 19.06 -5.61
CA LYS A 582 -0.73 20.20 -5.04
C LYS A 582 -1.79 19.75 -4.02
N ARG A 583 -2.39 18.60 -4.25
CA ARG A 583 -3.45 18.04 -3.38
C ARG A 583 -2.88 17.17 -2.25
N ASP A 584 -1.57 17.26 -2.00
CA ASP A 584 -0.94 16.57 -0.88
C ASP A 584 -1.39 17.23 0.45
N GLY A 585 -2.34 16.61 1.13
CA GLY A 585 -2.83 17.07 2.43
C GLY A 585 -1.93 16.67 3.61
N ARG A 586 -0.79 15.99 3.35
CA ARG A 586 0.10 15.46 4.40
C ARG A 586 1.38 16.27 4.53
N ILE A 587 2.01 16.60 3.41
CA ILE A 587 3.30 17.29 3.39
C ILE A 587 3.10 18.78 3.12
N PRO A 588 3.63 19.68 3.98
CA PRO A 588 3.57 21.11 3.73
C PRO A 588 4.37 21.49 2.48
N GLU A 589 3.69 21.89 1.42
CA GLU A 589 4.31 22.30 0.14
C GLU A 589 5.37 23.39 0.36
N ALA A 590 5.09 24.37 1.20
CA ALA A 590 6.01 25.47 1.47
C ALA A 590 7.39 24.98 1.93
N ASN A 591 7.44 23.98 2.80
CA ASN A 591 8.71 23.45 3.30
C ASN A 591 9.52 22.76 2.19
N VAL A 592 8.85 22.03 1.28
CA VAL A 592 9.49 21.36 0.14
C VAL A 592 10.06 22.39 -0.84
N VAL A 593 9.29 23.44 -1.13
CA VAL A 593 9.72 24.56 -1.98
C VAL A 593 10.88 25.32 -1.34
N ASP A 594 10.86 25.54 -0.03
CA ASP A 594 11.95 26.21 0.69
C ASP A 594 13.25 25.42 0.60
N LEU A 595 13.22 24.10 0.83
CA LEU A 595 14.40 23.24 0.68
C LEU A 595 14.92 23.30 -0.77
N LYS A 596 14.04 23.15 -1.76
CA LYS A 596 14.40 23.28 -3.19
C LYS A 596 15.15 24.59 -3.46
N ASN A 597 14.57 25.70 -3.02
CA ASN A 597 15.13 27.04 -3.26
C ASN A 597 16.50 27.22 -2.56
N GLN A 598 16.67 26.71 -1.34
CA GLN A 598 17.95 26.77 -0.64
C GLN A 598 19.03 25.97 -1.40
N LEU A 599 18.70 24.77 -1.88
CA LEU A 599 19.64 23.92 -2.63
C LEU A 599 20.01 24.54 -3.99
N GLN A 600 19.05 25.14 -4.69
CA GLN A 600 19.30 25.85 -5.94
C GLN A 600 20.23 27.07 -5.74
N LYS A 601 20.07 27.83 -4.65
CA LYS A 601 20.99 28.92 -4.29
C LYS A 601 22.42 28.46 -4.04
N GLN A 602 22.61 27.19 -3.64
CA GLN A 602 23.92 26.57 -3.46
C GLN A 602 24.49 25.95 -4.76
N ASN A 603 23.87 26.25 -5.93
CA ASN A 603 24.20 25.67 -7.24
C ASN A 603 24.10 24.13 -7.28
N THR A 604 23.12 23.56 -6.58
CA THR A 604 22.72 22.16 -6.72
C THR A 604 21.90 21.97 -7.99
N GLU A 605 22.18 20.92 -8.77
CA GLU A 605 21.30 20.48 -9.87
C GLU A 605 20.01 19.92 -9.27
N VAL A 606 18.91 20.67 -9.36
CA VAL A 606 17.59 20.26 -8.87
C VAL A 606 16.62 20.16 -10.04
N TRP A 607 16.09 18.95 -10.26
CA TRP A 607 14.94 18.72 -11.12
C TRP A 607 13.69 18.69 -10.24
N TYR A 608 12.65 19.41 -10.62
CA TYR A 608 11.44 19.50 -9.83
C TYR A 608 10.20 19.29 -10.69
N ILE A 609 9.32 18.39 -10.25
CA ILE A 609 8.00 18.14 -10.83
C ILE A 609 6.95 18.53 -9.79
N TYR A 610 6.05 19.42 -10.17
CA TYR A 610 4.89 19.79 -9.38
C TYR A 610 3.62 19.47 -10.14
N SER A 611 2.79 18.56 -9.58
CA SER A 611 1.51 18.19 -10.16
C SER A 611 0.38 19.03 -9.56
N THR A 612 -0.48 19.59 -10.38
CA THR A 612 -1.66 20.35 -9.95
C THR A 612 -2.85 19.45 -9.58
N GLU A 613 -2.81 18.17 -9.97
CA GLU A 613 -3.92 17.22 -9.80
C GLU A 613 -3.61 16.10 -8.82
N ASP A 614 -2.34 15.73 -8.67
CA ASP A 614 -1.94 14.64 -7.79
C ASP A 614 -1.97 15.06 -6.29
N GLY A 615 -2.13 14.04 -5.42
CA GLY A 615 -2.06 14.17 -3.97
C GLY A 615 -0.71 13.75 -3.40
N HIS A 616 -0.74 12.89 -2.36
CA HIS A 616 0.44 12.36 -1.67
C HIS A 616 1.16 11.26 -2.49
N GLY A 617 1.45 11.54 -3.72
CA GLY A 617 2.12 10.68 -4.68
C GLY A 617 1.97 11.30 -6.05
N VAL A 618 3.06 11.35 -6.81
CA VAL A 618 3.10 11.94 -8.16
C VAL A 618 3.49 10.83 -9.13
N GLY A 619 2.59 10.51 -10.05
CA GLY A 619 2.75 9.33 -10.89
C GLY A 619 2.51 9.56 -12.38
N GLY A 620 2.53 8.47 -13.14
CA GLY A 620 2.27 8.49 -14.57
C GLY A 620 3.50 8.44 -15.46
N LYS A 621 3.23 8.32 -16.76
CA LYS A 621 4.28 8.05 -17.77
C LYS A 621 5.39 9.10 -17.80
N TYR A 622 5.04 10.37 -17.65
CA TYR A 622 6.01 11.46 -17.66
C TYR A 622 6.96 11.39 -16.46
N VAL A 623 6.43 11.08 -15.29
CA VAL A 623 7.23 10.91 -14.05
C VAL A 623 8.19 9.75 -14.18
N THR A 624 7.71 8.57 -14.62
CA THR A 624 8.56 7.38 -14.84
C THR A 624 9.66 7.68 -15.87
N ALA A 625 9.32 8.36 -16.97
CA ALA A 625 10.30 8.78 -17.97
C ALA A 625 11.33 9.78 -17.41
N THR A 626 10.91 10.67 -16.51
CA THR A 626 11.81 11.62 -15.84
C THR A 626 12.76 10.91 -14.88
N ILE A 627 12.26 9.97 -14.08
CA ILE A 627 13.10 9.13 -13.20
C ILE A 627 14.16 8.39 -14.01
N TYR A 628 13.74 7.74 -15.11
CA TYR A 628 14.66 7.07 -16.02
C TYR A 628 15.73 8.03 -16.58
N LYS A 629 15.31 9.17 -17.14
CA LYS A 629 16.21 10.18 -17.72
C LYS A 629 17.20 10.72 -16.68
N PHE A 630 16.71 11.00 -15.48
CA PHE A 630 17.53 11.49 -14.38
C PHE A 630 18.62 10.46 -14.01
N LEU A 631 18.24 9.22 -13.72
CA LEU A 631 19.19 8.16 -13.38
C LEU A 631 20.17 7.90 -14.50
N LYS A 632 19.71 7.80 -15.76
CA LYS A 632 20.59 7.64 -16.93
C LYS A 632 21.65 8.75 -16.99
N THR A 633 21.21 10.00 -16.84
CA THR A 633 22.11 11.17 -16.86
C THR A 633 23.18 11.06 -15.77
N GLN A 634 22.77 10.72 -14.53
CA GLN A 634 23.69 10.66 -13.40
C GLN A 634 24.66 9.45 -13.51
N ILE A 635 24.19 8.32 -14.04
CA ILE A 635 25.04 7.14 -14.32
C ILE A 635 26.09 7.48 -15.38
N GLU A 636 25.69 8.13 -16.47
CA GLU A 636 26.62 8.53 -17.56
C GLU A 636 27.64 9.55 -17.07
N GLN A 637 27.24 10.56 -16.31
CA GLN A 637 28.16 11.55 -15.73
C GLN A 637 29.19 10.88 -14.81
N THR A 638 28.75 9.92 -13.97
CA THR A 638 29.64 9.18 -13.09
C THR A 638 30.66 8.35 -13.88
N LYS A 639 30.23 7.72 -14.98
CA LYS A 639 31.13 6.95 -15.88
C LYS A 639 32.18 7.85 -16.56
N ARG A 640 31.77 9.03 -17.07
CA ARG A 640 32.70 10.00 -17.71
C ARG A 640 33.76 10.52 -16.73
N ARG A 641 33.37 10.83 -15.48
CA ARG A 641 34.32 11.22 -14.43
C ARG A 641 35.36 10.15 -14.10
N LYS A 642 35.07 8.86 -14.36
CA LYS A 642 36.01 7.73 -14.20
C LYS A 642 37.00 7.66 -15.34
N GLN A 643 36.59 7.99 -16.55
CA GLN A 643 37.48 7.91 -17.73
C GLN A 643 38.49 9.06 -17.77
N ASN A 644 38.17 10.17 -17.08
CA ASN A 644 39.01 11.36 -17.05
C ASN A 644 39.92 11.45 -15.80
N LYS A 645 39.91 10.42 -14.94
CA LYS A 645 40.83 10.21 -13.82
C LYS A 645 41.74 8.99 -14.12
#